data_6de4701825f8e31eb28cf822763dfb3b
#
_entry.id   6de4701825f8e31eb28cf822763dfb3b
#
_cell.length_a   1.000
_cell.length_b   1.000
_cell.length_c   1.000
_cell.angle_alpha   90.00
_cell.angle_beta   90.00
_cell.angle_gamma   90.00
#
_symmetry.space_group_name_H-M   'P 1'
#
loop_
_entity.id
_entity.type
_entity.pdbx_description
1 polymer ?
#
loop_
_entity_poly.entity_id
_entity_poly.type
_entity_poly.pdbx_seq_one_letter_code
_entity_poly.pdbx_strand_id
1 'polypeptide(L)'
;MLGRLVIRRPWRVLVTSTLVLLASFAVAATTVSSLSLNRYEALGSESAAARSALDRLFDTGSPNVALLVSSSTGTVDDDAVVALGGELTEAVTAFPGVGDAWSYWSPDAPDTLAGADRRQALVLAWVPGDADHVRGEVLPALQAEVVERFDSDDVEVALGGGDEIFRVVAGQARADFLRAELIVIPLVLVLLWLVYRRLTPALATLAVGLFAAAGSLALLRLVLPFTDISTFAANISLVMGIGLGVDYSLFMIYRYREEVAAGHDTTTAVGRTVAGAGRTVLFSGLTVAAALAVLFVFPFPFLTSFAWAGIAVVLCAVLGATVALPAILRLAGRRMLRPTGPGRPEDGFWFRVSTTVMRRPFVTGGAGLLALLVLGAPTLGLTFGSPDDRVLNDGDQPVRTMYDTIRSDFAAEDADALLVVAPDTTVGPGSTAVPDSDLHDYAASLSQLPGVARVDSAAGAFTAGDRTGPAGPFGADRFESGAATRLSVLPTSERLAQDPVGLVREVRGTDAPFEVVVGGYPAELADYRDGIVDRLPLVALLILVVTFVVLFVMTGSVVAPLTAMVLNLLSLSVMFGVVVWGFQDGALAGLLGFTPTGVVEPSILLLMFCIAYGLSMDYEVFLLARIQEEYARTGDVVSSVPAGIARSAPLVTAAALILAASFAVYASSEVAFMQQLGIGMALAVAVDATLIRGVLVPAALRLTGRASWWSPGPLRALHDRFGLREHPVTPAAGPPPTSPSADTRPTLERTTR
;
A
#
# COMPACT_ATOMS: atom_id res chain seq x y z
N MET A 1 4.01 21.35 27.36
CA MET A 1 2.71 21.77 27.91
C MET A 1 1.82 20.54 28.16
N LEU A 2 1.64 19.65 27.20
CA LEU A 2 0.84 18.42 27.29
C LEU A 2 1.24 17.48 28.44
N GLY A 3 2.54 17.18 28.60
CA GLY A 3 3.03 16.31 29.69
C GLY A 3 2.64 16.79 31.09
N ARG A 4 2.60 18.11 31.33
CA ARG A 4 2.17 18.66 32.63
C ARG A 4 0.66 18.47 32.86
N LEU A 5 -0.15 18.52 31.82
CA LEU A 5 -1.60 18.29 31.90
C LEU A 5 -1.89 16.80 32.26
N VAL A 6 -1.24 15.87 31.57
CA VAL A 6 -1.36 14.41 31.82
C VAL A 6 -0.97 14.05 33.24
N ILE A 7 0.11 14.65 33.75
CA ILE A 7 0.58 14.41 35.14
C ILE A 7 -0.39 14.98 36.17
N ARG A 8 -0.92 16.20 35.95
CA ARG A 8 -1.76 16.89 36.93
C ARG A 8 -3.21 16.38 36.99
N ARG A 9 -3.75 15.93 35.85
CA ARG A 9 -5.17 15.51 35.74
C ARG A 9 -5.33 14.21 34.92
N PRO A 10 -4.68 13.10 35.29
CA PRO A 10 -4.64 11.87 34.49
C PRO A 10 -6.03 11.28 34.24
N TRP A 11 -6.93 11.36 35.24
CA TRP A 11 -8.29 10.85 35.07
C TRP A 11 -9.11 11.62 34.01
N ARG A 12 -8.96 12.95 33.96
CA ARG A 12 -9.65 13.74 32.93
C ARG A 12 -9.13 13.41 31.54
N VAL A 13 -7.81 13.25 31.39
CA VAL A 13 -7.19 12.86 30.11
C VAL A 13 -7.68 11.47 29.69
N LEU A 14 -7.73 10.51 30.61
CA LEU A 14 -8.23 9.17 30.30
C LEU A 14 -9.69 9.18 29.88
N VAL A 15 -10.57 9.86 30.63
CA VAL A 15 -11.99 9.97 30.28
C VAL A 15 -12.16 10.64 28.92
N THR A 16 -11.47 11.75 28.66
CA THR A 16 -11.53 12.41 27.35
C THR A 16 -11.04 11.52 26.23
N SER A 17 -9.91 10.80 26.41
CA SER A 17 -9.41 9.86 25.40
C SER A 17 -10.36 8.70 25.15
N THR A 18 -11.02 8.18 26.20
CA THR A 18 -12.05 7.14 26.05
C THR A 18 -13.28 7.65 25.33
N LEU A 19 -13.75 8.87 25.64
CA LEU A 19 -14.87 9.48 24.91
C LEU A 19 -14.54 9.74 23.45
N VAL A 20 -13.32 10.23 23.16
CA VAL A 20 -12.82 10.37 21.78
C VAL A 20 -12.78 9.03 21.08
N LEU A 21 -12.27 7.97 21.72
CA LEU A 21 -12.24 6.62 21.15
C LEU A 21 -13.65 6.12 20.78
N LEU A 22 -14.62 6.25 21.71
CA LEU A 22 -16.01 5.82 21.48
C LEU A 22 -16.66 6.63 20.34
N ALA A 23 -16.46 7.94 20.34
CA ALA A 23 -16.92 8.81 19.26
C ALA A 23 -16.26 8.44 17.91
N SER A 24 -14.95 8.15 17.93
CA SER A 24 -14.22 7.71 16.74
C SER A 24 -14.76 6.38 16.20
N PHE A 25 -15.13 5.42 17.03
CA PHE A 25 -15.76 4.17 16.58
C PHE A 25 -17.13 4.42 15.94
N ALA A 26 -17.95 5.30 16.52
CA ALA A 26 -19.25 5.63 15.95
C ALA A 26 -19.11 6.32 14.57
N VAL A 27 -18.14 7.23 14.43
CA VAL A 27 -17.86 7.92 13.16
C VAL A 27 -17.23 6.94 12.16
N ALA A 28 -16.28 6.09 12.59
CA ALA A 28 -15.60 5.12 11.73
C ALA A 28 -16.59 4.16 11.05
N ALA A 29 -17.64 3.72 11.76
CA ALA A 29 -18.68 2.87 11.19
C ALA A 29 -19.40 3.53 10.00
N THR A 30 -19.63 4.85 10.05
CA THR A 30 -20.24 5.61 8.95
C THR A 30 -19.22 6.01 7.87
N THR A 31 -17.93 6.09 8.22
CA THR A 31 -16.87 6.42 7.27
C THR A 31 -16.70 5.31 6.25
N VAL A 32 -16.63 4.04 6.71
CA VAL A 32 -16.37 2.88 5.84
C VAL A 32 -17.43 2.74 4.73
N SER A 33 -18.69 3.07 5.01
CA SER A 33 -19.76 3.05 4.00
C SER A 33 -19.77 4.25 3.04
N SER A 34 -18.93 5.26 3.30
CA SER A 34 -18.81 6.47 2.48
C SER A 34 -17.48 6.54 1.73
N LEU A 35 -16.68 5.45 1.74
CA LEU A 35 -15.44 5.36 1.00
C LEU A 35 -15.72 4.98 -0.44
N SER A 36 -14.97 5.60 -1.35
CA SER A 36 -15.15 5.47 -2.78
C SER A 36 -14.55 4.17 -3.32
N LEU A 37 -15.21 3.63 -4.35
CA LEU A 37 -14.72 2.53 -5.20
C LEU A 37 -13.93 3.04 -6.40
N ASN A 38 -13.16 4.15 -6.23
CA ASN A 38 -12.43 4.83 -7.30
C ASN A 38 -11.79 3.91 -8.33
N ARG A 39 -11.73 4.39 -9.57
CA ARG A 39 -10.97 3.81 -10.67
C ARG A 39 -9.49 4.18 -10.58
N TYR A 40 -8.65 3.43 -11.33
CA TYR A 40 -7.23 3.76 -11.53
C TYR A 40 -7.04 4.92 -12.52
N GLU A 41 -7.90 5.94 -12.50
CA GLU A 41 -7.87 7.03 -13.45
C GLU A 41 -6.73 8.00 -13.18
N ALA A 42 -5.95 8.28 -14.20
CA ALA A 42 -4.97 9.35 -14.18
C ALA A 42 -5.67 10.65 -14.58
N LEU A 43 -5.92 11.54 -13.63
CA LEU A 43 -6.50 12.84 -13.92
C LEU A 43 -5.63 13.62 -14.94
N GLY A 44 -6.24 14.02 -16.05
CA GLY A 44 -5.57 14.77 -17.13
C GLY A 44 -4.76 13.90 -18.09
N SER A 45 -4.92 12.57 -18.09
CA SER A 45 -4.33 11.68 -19.08
C SER A 45 -5.06 11.75 -20.43
N GLU A 46 -4.40 11.21 -21.46
CA GLU A 46 -4.98 11.11 -22.80
C GLU A 46 -6.22 10.20 -22.82
N SER A 47 -6.18 9.07 -22.10
CA SER A 47 -7.33 8.17 -21.98
C SER A 47 -8.53 8.83 -21.30
N ALA A 48 -8.30 9.68 -20.30
CA ALA A 48 -9.37 10.45 -19.66
C ALA A 48 -9.97 11.50 -20.63
N ALA A 49 -9.13 12.12 -21.47
CA ALA A 49 -9.60 13.03 -22.52
C ALA A 49 -10.43 12.29 -23.57
N ALA A 50 -9.98 11.09 -24.00
CA ALA A 50 -10.71 10.25 -24.95
C ALA A 50 -12.06 9.81 -24.37
N ARG A 51 -12.12 9.37 -23.12
CA ARG A 51 -13.38 9.02 -22.44
C ARG A 51 -14.34 10.20 -22.41
N SER A 52 -13.87 11.38 -22.04
CA SER A 52 -14.69 12.58 -22.01
C SER A 52 -15.18 13.01 -23.39
N ALA A 53 -14.42 12.71 -24.45
CA ALA A 53 -14.83 12.96 -25.83
C ALA A 53 -15.89 11.97 -26.30
N LEU A 54 -15.72 10.67 -25.99
CA LEU A 54 -16.69 9.64 -26.30
C LEU A 54 -18.06 9.91 -25.65
N ASP A 55 -18.06 10.20 -24.36
CA ASP A 55 -19.28 10.52 -23.59
C ASP A 55 -20.01 11.73 -24.18
N ARG A 56 -19.29 12.83 -24.38
CA ARG A 56 -19.90 14.10 -24.86
C ARG A 56 -20.31 14.11 -26.31
N LEU A 57 -19.56 13.44 -27.19
CA LEU A 57 -19.74 13.56 -28.65
C LEU A 57 -20.52 12.39 -29.23
N PHE A 58 -20.41 11.21 -28.65
CA PHE A 58 -20.97 9.98 -29.18
C PHE A 58 -22.03 9.33 -28.28
N ASP A 59 -22.25 9.89 -27.06
CA ASP A 59 -23.16 9.30 -26.06
C ASP A 59 -22.88 7.83 -25.81
N THR A 60 -21.59 7.47 -25.80
CA THR A 60 -21.06 6.11 -25.60
C THR A 60 -19.68 6.14 -24.96
N GLY A 61 -19.13 4.96 -24.62
CA GLY A 61 -17.80 4.84 -24.04
C GLY A 61 -17.19 3.45 -24.32
N SER A 62 -16.04 3.18 -23.69
CA SER A 62 -15.51 1.83 -23.63
C SER A 62 -16.46 0.97 -22.80
N PRO A 63 -16.78 -0.26 -23.28
CA PRO A 63 -17.60 -1.16 -22.50
C PRO A 63 -16.92 -1.45 -21.16
N ASN A 64 -17.60 -1.12 -20.09
CA ASN A 64 -17.13 -1.36 -18.73
C ASN A 64 -17.92 -2.48 -18.04
N VAL A 65 -18.94 -2.99 -18.71
CA VAL A 65 -19.77 -4.13 -18.31
C VAL A 65 -19.83 -5.13 -19.46
N ALA A 66 -19.68 -6.41 -19.14
CA ALA A 66 -19.80 -7.51 -20.07
C ALA A 66 -20.67 -8.61 -19.46
N LEU A 67 -21.55 -9.21 -20.25
CA LEU A 67 -22.25 -10.42 -19.85
C LEU A 67 -21.83 -11.54 -20.80
N LEU A 68 -21.40 -12.66 -20.24
CA LEU A 68 -21.13 -13.88 -20.97
C LEU A 68 -22.36 -14.78 -20.89
N VAL A 69 -22.92 -15.09 -22.04
CA VAL A 69 -24.06 -16.02 -22.19
C VAL A 69 -23.51 -17.35 -22.68
N SER A 70 -23.69 -18.41 -21.90
CA SER A 70 -23.21 -19.76 -22.20
C SER A 70 -24.37 -20.72 -22.40
N SER A 71 -24.44 -21.42 -23.55
CA SER A 71 -25.42 -22.44 -23.79
C SER A 71 -24.95 -23.78 -23.25
N SER A 72 -25.77 -24.44 -22.41
CA SER A 72 -25.46 -25.74 -21.79
C SER A 72 -25.53 -26.90 -22.79
N THR A 73 -26.48 -26.85 -23.74
CA THR A 73 -26.83 -28.00 -24.57
C THR A 73 -26.75 -27.76 -26.07
N GLY A 74 -26.47 -26.55 -26.55
CA GLY A 74 -26.47 -26.17 -27.97
C GLY A 74 -25.45 -25.14 -28.31
N THR A 75 -25.79 -24.29 -29.26
CA THR A 75 -24.99 -23.15 -29.71
C THR A 75 -25.75 -21.84 -29.48
N VAL A 76 -25.02 -20.73 -29.51
CA VAL A 76 -25.61 -19.40 -29.42
C VAL A 76 -26.42 -18.99 -30.66
N ASP A 77 -26.34 -19.81 -31.71
CA ASP A 77 -27.10 -19.67 -32.97
C ASP A 77 -28.44 -20.43 -32.97
N ASP A 78 -28.73 -21.21 -31.92
CA ASP A 78 -29.99 -21.92 -31.78
C ASP A 78 -31.15 -20.94 -31.56
N ASP A 79 -32.30 -21.14 -32.24
CA ASP A 79 -33.43 -20.19 -32.24
C ASP A 79 -33.86 -19.74 -30.84
N ALA A 80 -33.81 -20.61 -29.82
CA ALA A 80 -34.19 -20.31 -28.45
C ALA A 80 -33.15 -19.39 -27.78
N VAL A 81 -31.86 -19.62 -28.05
CA VAL A 81 -30.74 -18.80 -27.49
C VAL A 81 -30.67 -17.45 -28.19
N VAL A 82 -30.90 -17.40 -29.50
CA VAL A 82 -31.01 -16.17 -30.28
C VAL A 82 -32.14 -15.28 -29.74
N ALA A 83 -33.31 -15.86 -29.49
CA ALA A 83 -34.44 -15.11 -28.94
C ALA A 83 -34.12 -14.57 -27.53
N LEU A 84 -33.56 -15.43 -26.66
CA LEU A 84 -33.16 -15.05 -25.29
C LEU A 84 -32.06 -13.96 -25.31
N GLY A 85 -31.03 -14.13 -26.15
CA GLY A 85 -29.95 -13.16 -26.28
C GLY A 85 -30.42 -11.80 -26.80
N GLY A 86 -31.40 -11.80 -27.72
CA GLY A 86 -32.06 -10.56 -28.15
C GLY A 86 -32.84 -9.89 -27.03
N GLU A 87 -33.67 -10.64 -26.29
CA GLU A 87 -34.40 -10.11 -25.12
C GLU A 87 -33.48 -9.62 -24.02
N LEU A 88 -32.39 -10.34 -23.76
CA LEU A 88 -31.36 -9.92 -22.79
C LEU A 88 -30.71 -8.60 -23.22
N THR A 89 -30.34 -8.46 -24.49
CA THR A 89 -29.73 -7.24 -25.04
C THR A 89 -30.70 -6.06 -24.92
N GLU A 90 -31.98 -6.23 -25.21
CA GLU A 90 -32.99 -5.20 -25.02
C GLU A 90 -33.17 -4.84 -23.55
N ALA A 91 -33.18 -5.85 -22.66
CA ALA A 91 -33.30 -5.61 -21.21
C ALA A 91 -32.11 -4.83 -20.65
N VAL A 92 -30.89 -5.14 -21.10
CA VAL A 92 -29.67 -4.40 -20.71
C VAL A 92 -29.70 -2.96 -21.27
N THR A 93 -30.06 -2.79 -22.54
CA THR A 93 -30.16 -1.46 -23.16
C THR A 93 -31.20 -0.57 -22.51
N ALA A 94 -32.34 -1.14 -22.10
CA ALA A 94 -33.42 -0.42 -21.43
C ALA A 94 -33.20 -0.23 -19.93
N PHE A 95 -32.11 -0.78 -19.36
CA PHE A 95 -31.88 -0.75 -17.92
C PHE A 95 -31.47 0.66 -17.47
N PRO A 96 -32.07 1.20 -16.38
CA PRO A 96 -31.77 2.53 -15.90
C PRO A 96 -30.27 2.66 -15.54
N GLY A 97 -29.60 3.64 -16.11
CA GLY A 97 -28.17 3.90 -15.89
C GLY A 97 -27.24 3.28 -16.95
N VAL A 98 -27.72 2.39 -17.82
CA VAL A 98 -26.97 1.94 -19.01
C VAL A 98 -27.10 3.01 -20.11
N GLY A 99 -25.97 3.43 -20.68
CA GLY A 99 -25.94 4.41 -21.78
C GLY A 99 -26.01 3.75 -23.14
N ASP A 100 -25.27 2.66 -23.34
CA ASP A 100 -25.19 1.95 -24.60
C ASP A 100 -24.97 0.45 -24.36
N ALA A 101 -25.58 -0.42 -25.17
CA ALA A 101 -25.37 -1.86 -25.12
C ALA A 101 -25.52 -2.50 -26.49
N TRP A 102 -24.72 -3.53 -26.75
CA TRP A 102 -24.71 -4.32 -27.98
C TRP A 102 -24.27 -5.77 -27.68
N SER A 103 -24.61 -6.67 -28.59
CA SER A 103 -24.31 -8.08 -28.39
C SER A 103 -24.05 -8.80 -29.70
N TYR A 104 -23.65 -10.06 -29.62
CA TYR A 104 -23.57 -10.97 -30.73
C TYR A 104 -24.90 -11.06 -31.56
N TRP A 105 -26.04 -10.90 -30.89
CA TRP A 105 -27.37 -10.95 -31.51
C TRP A 105 -27.88 -9.59 -32.05
N SER A 106 -27.09 -8.54 -31.91
CA SER A 106 -27.43 -7.24 -32.50
C SER A 106 -27.28 -7.26 -34.03
N PRO A 107 -28.04 -6.45 -34.78
CA PRO A 107 -27.86 -6.32 -36.23
C PRO A 107 -26.42 -5.97 -36.60
N ASP A 108 -25.87 -6.62 -37.63
CA ASP A 108 -24.51 -6.43 -38.12
C ASP A 108 -23.42 -6.65 -37.04
N ALA A 109 -23.68 -7.47 -36.02
CA ALA A 109 -22.74 -7.82 -34.99
C ALA A 109 -21.54 -8.60 -35.55
N PRO A 110 -20.32 -8.36 -35.05
CA PRO A 110 -19.14 -9.11 -35.46
C PRO A 110 -19.11 -10.50 -34.87
N ASP A 111 -18.59 -11.47 -35.63
CA ASP A 111 -18.39 -12.84 -35.17
C ASP A 111 -17.43 -12.96 -33.95
N THR A 112 -16.62 -11.96 -33.73
CA THR A 112 -15.68 -11.88 -32.57
C THR A 112 -16.39 -11.84 -31.22
N LEU A 113 -17.68 -11.48 -31.19
CA LEU A 113 -18.50 -11.51 -29.98
C LEU A 113 -19.00 -12.90 -29.60
N ALA A 114 -18.69 -13.95 -30.41
CA ALA A 114 -18.96 -15.34 -30.07
C ALA A 114 -17.66 -16.13 -29.90
N GLY A 115 -17.69 -17.11 -29.01
CA GLY A 115 -16.59 -18.05 -28.82
C GLY A 115 -16.39 -18.94 -30.08
N ALA A 116 -15.18 -19.46 -30.23
CA ALA A 116 -14.80 -20.28 -31.41
C ALA A 116 -15.67 -21.53 -31.58
N ASP A 117 -16.17 -22.09 -30.50
CA ASP A 117 -17.07 -23.26 -30.50
C ASP A 117 -18.55 -22.89 -30.61
N ARG A 118 -18.88 -21.58 -30.70
CA ARG A 118 -20.24 -21.06 -30.77
C ARG A 118 -21.12 -21.44 -29.58
N ARG A 119 -20.56 -21.77 -28.44
CA ARG A 119 -21.31 -22.08 -27.22
C ARG A 119 -21.46 -20.88 -26.29
N GLN A 120 -20.61 -19.87 -26.45
CA GLN A 120 -20.65 -18.63 -25.68
C GLN A 120 -20.78 -17.43 -26.62
N ALA A 121 -21.45 -16.39 -26.11
CA ALA A 121 -21.51 -15.08 -26.76
C ALA A 121 -21.54 -13.95 -25.73
N LEU A 122 -21.09 -12.76 -26.14
CA LEU A 122 -20.98 -11.58 -25.31
C LEU A 122 -22.11 -10.58 -25.55
N VAL A 123 -22.61 -10.02 -24.46
CA VAL A 123 -23.32 -8.73 -24.42
C VAL A 123 -22.40 -7.72 -23.76
N LEU A 124 -22.09 -6.64 -24.45
CA LEU A 124 -21.25 -5.56 -23.94
C LEU A 124 -22.12 -4.35 -23.66
N ALA A 125 -21.82 -3.65 -22.56
CA ALA A 125 -22.53 -2.43 -22.20
C ALA A 125 -21.58 -1.36 -21.68
N TRP A 126 -21.92 -0.12 -21.95
CA TRP A 126 -21.31 1.05 -21.37
C TRP A 126 -22.28 1.67 -20.36
N VAL A 127 -21.82 1.80 -19.11
CA VAL A 127 -22.53 2.44 -18.03
C VAL A 127 -21.81 3.76 -17.71
N PRO A 128 -22.40 4.92 -18.02
CA PRO A 128 -21.83 6.23 -17.73
C PRO A 128 -21.80 6.51 -16.22
N GLY A 129 -20.99 7.48 -15.82
CA GLY A 129 -20.93 7.97 -14.44
C GLY A 129 -19.62 7.63 -13.73
N ASP A 130 -19.56 8.01 -12.46
CA ASP A 130 -18.41 7.71 -11.62
C ASP A 130 -18.42 6.27 -11.11
N ALA A 131 -17.30 5.84 -10.56
CA ALA A 131 -17.13 4.48 -10.08
C ALA A 131 -18.11 4.11 -8.95
N ASP A 132 -18.51 5.05 -8.12
CA ASP A 132 -19.43 4.79 -7.00
C ASP A 132 -20.84 4.53 -7.51
N HIS A 133 -21.29 5.28 -8.51
CA HIS A 133 -22.56 5.05 -9.17
C HIS A 133 -22.58 3.71 -9.91
N VAL A 134 -21.59 3.47 -10.77
CA VAL A 134 -21.51 2.24 -11.58
C VAL A 134 -21.41 1.00 -10.70
N ARG A 135 -20.40 0.95 -9.83
CA ARG A 135 -20.07 -0.24 -9.00
C ARG A 135 -20.96 -0.40 -7.79
N GLY A 136 -21.45 0.72 -7.23
CA GLY A 136 -22.25 0.74 -6.00
C GLY A 136 -23.74 0.63 -6.20
N GLU A 137 -24.27 1.11 -7.33
CA GLU A 137 -25.70 1.19 -7.59
C GLU A 137 -26.12 0.37 -8.83
N VAL A 138 -25.54 0.67 -10.01
CA VAL A 138 -26.02 0.07 -11.27
C VAL A 138 -25.69 -1.41 -11.36
N LEU A 139 -24.45 -1.84 -11.14
CA LEU A 139 -24.06 -3.25 -11.27
C LEU A 139 -24.79 -4.20 -10.31
N PRO A 140 -24.97 -3.89 -9.01
CA PRO A 140 -25.77 -4.74 -8.14
C PRO A 140 -27.22 -4.86 -8.57
N ALA A 141 -27.81 -3.77 -9.06
CA ALA A 141 -29.20 -3.78 -9.54
C ALA A 141 -29.32 -4.55 -10.87
N LEU A 142 -28.37 -4.39 -11.80
CA LEU A 142 -28.31 -5.15 -13.06
C LEU A 142 -28.15 -6.65 -12.79
N GLN A 143 -27.31 -7.04 -11.82
CA GLN A 143 -27.18 -8.44 -11.41
C GLN A 143 -28.52 -9.02 -10.95
N ALA A 144 -29.20 -8.33 -10.03
CA ALA A 144 -30.41 -8.83 -9.40
C ALA A 144 -31.65 -8.79 -10.32
N GLU A 145 -31.77 -7.79 -11.20
CA GLU A 145 -32.99 -7.56 -11.98
C GLU A 145 -32.90 -8.13 -13.41
N VAL A 146 -31.69 -8.23 -13.96
CA VAL A 146 -31.49 -8.70 -15.34
C VAL A 146 -30.78 -10.05 -15.34
N VAL A 147 -29.56 -10.13 -14.80
CA VAL A 147 -28.75 -11.36 -14.91
C VAL A 147 -29.45 -12.55 -14.27
N GLU A 148 -29.89 -12.45 -13.02
CA GLU A 148 -30.57 -13.53 -12.31
C GLU A 148 -31.93 -13.94 -12.96
N ARG A 149 -32.53 -13.04 -13.74
CA ARG A 149 -33.78 -13.33 -14.45
C ARG A 149 -33.57 -14.19 -15.71
N PHE A 150 -32.45 -13.99 -16.42
CA PHE A 150 -32.11 -14.67 -17.66
C PHE A 150 -31.25 -15.92 -17.44
N ASP A 151 -30.67 -16.07 -16.24
CA ASP A 151 -29.92 -17.24 -15.83
C ASP A 151 -30.88 -18.47 -15.65
N SER A 152 -30.56 -19.61 -16.25
CA SER A 152 -31.38 -20.80 -16.23
C SER A 152 -30.54 -22.08 -16.40
N ASP A 153 -31.16 -23.27 -16.24
CA ASP A 153 -30.48 -24.57 -16.43
C ASP A 153 -29.96 -24.77 -17.87
N ASP A 154 -30.58 -24.12 -18.84
CA ASP A 154 -30.23 -24.26 -20.28
C ASP A 154 -29.23 -23.18 -20.73
N VAL A 155 -29.24 -22.01 -20.11
CA VAL A 155 -28.40 -20.85 -20.45
C VAL A 155 -27.91 -20.19 -19.18
N GLU A 156 -26.58 -20.17 -19.01
CA GLU A 156 -25.90 -19.47 -17.92
C GLU A 156 -25.53 -18.04 -18.34
N VAL A 157 -25.80 -17.05 -17.49
CA VAL A 157 -25.46 -15.65 -17.73
C VAL A 157 -24.53 -15.15 -16.61
N ALA A 158 -23.28 -14.88 -16.97
CA ALA A 158 -22.29 -14.36 -16.03
C ALA A 158 -22.01 -12.87 -16.26
N LEU A 159 -21.99 -12.08 -15.17
CA LEU A 159 -21.66 -10.65 -15.18
C LEU A 159 -20.17 -10.46 -15.03
N GLY A 160 -19.58 -9.61 -15.85
CA GLY A 160 -18.17 -9.22 -15.86
C GLY A 160 -17.98 -7.78 -16.34
N GLY A 161 -16.79 -7.49 -16.85
CA GLY A 161 -16.35 -6.14 -17.21
C GLY A 161 -15.38 -5.58 -16.17
N GLY A 162 -14.61 -4.56 -16.54
CA GLY A 162 -13.60 -3.98 -15.65
C GLY A 162 -14.16 -3.43 -14.35
N ASP A 163 -15.36 -2.85 -14.39
CA ASP A 163 -16.02 -2.34 -13.19
C ASP A 163 -16.52 -3.45 -12.26
N GLU A 164 -17.00 -4.56 -12.81
CA GLU A 164 -17.41 -5.73 -12.03
C GLU A 164 -16.23 -6.43 -11.37
N ILE A 165 -15.11 -6.64 -12.08
CA ILE A 165 -13.87 -7.18 -11.50
C ILE A 165 -13.49 -6.37 -10.27
N PHE A 166 -13.45 -5.04 -10.41
CA PHE A 166 -13.07 -4.17 -9.29
C PHE A 166 -14.06 -4.25 -8.13
N ARG A 167 -15.37 -4.31 -8.40
CA ARG A 167 -16.41 -4.44 -7.38
C ARG A 167 -16.25 -5.73 -6.58
N VAL A 168 -16.02 -6.86 -7.26
CA VAL A 168 -15.82 -8.17 -6.64
C VAL A 168 -14.53 -8.18 -5.83
N VAL A 169 -13.42 -7.67 -6.39
CA VAL A 169 -12.13 -7.56 -5.71
C VAL A 169 -12.23 -6.69 -4.45
N ALA A 170 -12.90 -5.53 -4.53
CA ALA A 170 -13.09 -4.65 -3.38
C ALA A 170 -13.98 -5.30 -2.29
N GLY A 171 -15.03 -6.02 -2.70
CA GLY A 171 -15.90 -6.78 -1.81
C GLY A 171 -15.13 -7.91 -1.10
N GLN A 172 -14.37 -8.70 -1.84
CA GLN A 172 -13.55 -9.78 -1.31
C GLN A 172 -12.46 -9.25 -0.38
N ALA A 173 -11.73 -8.21 -0.80
CA ALA A 173 -10.72 -7.57 0.04
C ALA A 173 -11.31 -7.07 1.37
N ARG A 174 -12.53 -6.53 1.37
CA ARG A 174 -13.24 -6.12 2.59
C ARG A 174 -13.60 -7.30 3.49
N ALA A 175 -14.07 -8.41 2.93
CA ALA A 175 -14.40 -9.62 3.67
C ALA A 175 -13.14 -10.24 4.29
N ASP A 176 -12.07 -10.37 3.52
CA ASP A 176 -10.78 -10.88 3.96
C ASP A 176 -10.17 -10.02 5.06
N PHE A 177 -10.33 -8.71 4.93
CA PHE A 177 -9.86 -7.75 5.92
C PHE A 177 -10.57 -7.96 7.27
N LEU A 178 -11.89 -8.06 7.28
CA LEU A 178 -12.65 -8.32 8.50
C LEU A 178 -12.26 -9.67 9.15
N ARG A 179 -12.03 -10.71 8.32
CA ARG A 179 -11.53 -12.01 8.78
C ARG A 179 -10.14 -11.88 9.40
N ALA A 180 -9.23 -11.17 8.73
CA ALA A 180 -7.88 -10.93 9.23
C ALA A 180 -7.89 -10.20 10.58
N GLU A 181 -8.69 -9.15 10.75
CA GLU A 181 -8.79 -8.40 12.01
C GLU A 181 -9.30 -9.26 13.17
N LEU A 182 -10.25 -10.15 12.92
CA LEU A 182 -10.74 -11.11 13.93
C LEU A 182 -9.63 -12.07 14.41
N ILE A 183 -8.62 -12.32 13.58
CA ILE A 183 -7.45 -13.16 13.93
C ILE A 183 -6.35 -12.28 14.53
N VAL A 184 -6.04 -11.13 13.95
CA VAL A 184 -4.93 -10.25 14.36
C VAL A 184 -5.14 -9.71 15.77
N ILE A 185 -6.34 -9.24 16.12
CA ILE A 185 -6.59 -8.63 17.43
C ILE A 185 -6.33 -9.62 18.60
N PRO A 186 -6.88 -10.84 18.61
CA PRO A 186 -6.53 -11.84 19.63
C PRO A 186 -5.06 -12.27 19.60
N LEU A 187 -4.48 -12.46 18.41
CA LEU A 187 -3.08 -12.83 18.23
C LEU A 187 -2.15 -11.78 18.84
N VAL A 188 -2.35 -10.49 18.52
CA VAL A 188 -1.59 -9.37 19.09
C VAL A 188 -1.75 -9.32 20.61
N LEU A 189 -2.95 -9.51 21.14
CA LEU A 189 -3.19 -9.53 22.58
C LEU A 189 -2.40 -10.66 23.28
N VAL A 190 -2.39 -11.86 22.68
CA VAL A 190 -1.63 -13.02 23.19
C VAL A 190 -0.13 -12.74 23.15
N LEU A 191 0.38 -12.23 22.01
CA LEU A 191 1.79 -11.89 21.85
C LEU A 191 2.22 -10.79 22.83
N LEU A 192 1.41 -9.75 23.01
CA LEU A 192 1.65 -8.69 24.00
C LEU A 192 1.65 -9.27 25.43
N TRP A 193 0.73 -10.18 25.73
CA TRP A 193 0.72 -10.85 27.03
C TRP A 193 1.98 -11.69 27.26
N LEU A 194 2.45 -12.41 26.25
CA LEU A 194 3.70 -13.16 26.33
C LEU A 194 4.92 -12.26 26.57
N VAL A 195 4.97 -11.11 25.90
CA VAL A 195 6.04 -10.10 26.03
C VAL A 195 6.02 -9.45 27.39
N TYR A 196 4.86 -8.97 27.83
CA TYR A 196 4.74 -8.22 29.07
C TYR A 196 4.62 -9.10 30.31
N ARG A 197 4.17 -10.36 30.14
CA ARG A 197 3.80 -11.29 31.22
C ARG A 197 2.73 -10.73 32.17
N ARG A 198 1.94 -9.76 31.69
CA ARG A 198 0.83 -9.12 32.41
C ARG A 198 -0.22 -8.61 31.41
N LEU A 199 -1.49 -8.76 31.78
CA LEU A 199 -2.60 -8.35 30.92
C LEU A 199 -2.78 -6.83 30.88
N THR A 200 -2.53 -6.12 31.99
CA THR A 200 -2.74 -4.67 32.07
C THR A 200 -1.95 -3.88 31.00
N PRO A 201 -0.63 -4.06 30.85
CA PRO A 201 0.09 -3.38 29.77
C PRO A 201 -0.29 -3.89 28.38
N ALA A 202 -0.65 -5.16 28.23
CA ALA A 202 -1.11 -5.70 26.94
C ALA A 202 -2.42 -5.01 26.48
N LEU A 203 -3.41 -4.92 27.37
CA LEU A 203 -4.66 -4.21 27.07
C LEU A 203 -4.46 -2.72 26.84
N ALA A 204 -3.57 -2.07 27.61
CA ALA A 204 -3.27 -0.65 27.41
C ALA A 204 -2.63 -0.39 26.04
N THR A 205 -1.73 -1.26 25.61
CA THR A 205 -1.08 -1.19 24.29
C THR A 205 -2.10 -1.42 23.17
N LEU A 206 -2.93 -2.45 23.27
CA LEU A 206 -3.98 -2.74 22.28
C LEU A 206 -4.99 -1.58 22.19
N ALA A 207 -5.38 -0.98 23.34
CA ALA A 207 -6.28 0.18 23.35
C ALA A 207 -5.71 1.38 22.60
N VAL A 208 -4.39 1.60 22.64
CA VAL A 208 -3.73 2.66 21.83
C VAL A 208 -3.78 2.29 20.35
N GLY A 209 -3.57 1.04 19.98
CA GLY A 209 -3.70 0.57 18.60
C GLY A 209 -5.12 0.79 18.05
N LEU A 210 -6.14 0.40 18.81
CA LEU A 210 -7.54 0.63 18.45
C LEU A 210 -7.90 2.13 18.39
N PHE A 211 -7.30 2.94 19.28
CA PHE A 211 -7.44 4.40 19.25
C PHE A 211 -6.85 4.98 17.96
N ALA A 212 -5.70 4.47 17.51
CA ALA A 212 -5.07 4.91 16.28
C ALA A 212 -5.92 4.52 15.06
N ALA A 213 -6.38 3.27 15.01
CA ALA A 213 -7.21 2.75 13.93
C ALA A 213 -8.56 3.48 13.81
N ALA A 214 -9.34 3.52 14.87
CA ALA A 214 -10.64 4.19 14.86
C ALA A 214 -10.52 5.71 14.67
N GLY A 215 -9.50 6.31 15.30
CA GLY A 215 -9.22 7.74 15.19
C GLY A 215 -8.83 8.16 13.78
N SER A 216 -8.05 7.33 13.06
CA SER A 216 -7.69 7.61 11.67
C SER A 216 -8.90 7.58 10.74
N LEU A 217 -9.78 6.57 10.87
CA LEU A 217 -11.03 6.51 10.11
C LEU A 217 -11.94 7.71 10.41
N ALA A 218 -12.02 8.14 11.67
CA ALA A 218 -12.76 9.34 12.02
C ALA A 218 -12.14 10.62 11.44
N LEU A 219 -10.81 10.71 11.33
CA LEU A 219 -10.16 11.84 10.65
C LEU A 219 -10.38 11.80 9.14
N LEU A 220 -10.40 10.63 8.52
CA LEU A 220 -10.72 10.51 7.08
C LEU A 220 -12.13 11.04 6.77
N ARG A 221 -13.08 10.90 7.69
CA ARG A 221 -14.41 11.51 7.53
C ARG A 221 -14.38 13.03 7.34
N LEU A 222 -13.39 13.70 7.92
CA LEU A 222 -13.21 15.15 7.76
C LEU A 222 -12.59 15.52 6.41
N VAL A 223 -11.90 14.57 5.77
CA VAL A 223 -11.23 14.76 4.46
C VAL A 223 -12.19 14.46 3.30
N LEU A 224 -13.12 13.51 3.48
CA LEU A 224 -14.11 13.09 2.46
C LEU A 224 -14.83 14.22 1.72
N PRO A 225 -15.20 15.38 2.35
CA PRO A 225 -15.84 16.47 1.60
C PRO A 225 -14.92 17.18 0.59
N PHE A 226 -13.61 16.93 0.64
CA PHE A 226 -12.61 17.64 -0.18
C PHE A 226 -11.95 16.74 -1.24
N THR A 227 -12.00 15.42 -1.06
CA THR A 227 -11.41 14.46 -1.98
C THR A 227 -11.98 13.06 -1.75
N ASP A 228 -12.04 12.28 -2.80
CA ASP A 228 -12.42 10.88 -2.71
C ASP A 228 -11.36 10.08 -1.97
N ILE A 229 -11.79 9.23 -1.07
CA ILE A 229 -10.93 8.32 -0.30
C ILE A 229 -11.32 6.89 -0.65
N SER A 230 -10.36 6.15 -1.18
CA SER A 230 -10.55 4.75 -1.57
C SER A 230 -10.90 3.85 -0.38
N THR A 231 -11.74 2.86 -0.61
CA THR A 231 -12.09 1.80 0.35
C THR A 231 -10.84 1.08 0.89
N PHE A 232 -9.80 0.91 0.08
CA PHE A 232 -8.53 0.29 0.51
C PHE A 232 -7.75 1.12 1.53
N ALA A 233 -8.01 2.43 1.64
CA ALA A 233 -7.41 3.28 2.66
C ALA A 233 -7.85 2.91 4.09
N ALA A 234 -9.06 2.35 4.25
CA ALA A 234 -9.51 1.83 5.54
C ALA A 234 -8.65 0.67 6.02
N ASN A 235 -8.25 -0.21 5.12
CA ASN A 235 -7.41 -1.37 5.44
C ASN A 235 -6.06 -0.92 6.01
N ILE A 236 -5.44 0.09 5.40
CA ILE A 236 -4.19 0.67 5.89
C ILE A 236 -4.38 1.32 7.26
N SER A 237 -5.45 2.07 7.45
CA SER A 237 -5.77 2.70 8.73
C SER A 237 -5.84 1.69 9.88
N LEU A 238 -6.41 0.51 9.63
CA LEU A 238 -6.56 -0.52 10.66
C LEU A 238 -5.25 -1.26 10.92
N VAL A 239 -4.60 -1.80 9.86
CA VAL A 239 -3.33 -2.53 9.99
C VAL A 239 -2.24 -1.68 10.62
N MET A 240 -2.00 -0.48 10.07
CA MET A 240 -0.98 0.43 10.59
C MET A 240 -1.38 0.99 11.96
N GLY A 241 -2.67 1.18 12.23
CA GLY A 241 -3.16 1.69 13.51
C GLY A 241 -2.80 0.75 14.65
N ILE A 242 -3.07 -0.55 14.48
CA ILE A 242 -2.69 -1.56 15.47
C ILE A 242 -1.16 -1.66 15.53
N GLY A 243 -0.46 -1.76 14.39
CA GLY A 243 0.98 -1.89 14.33
C GLY A 243 1.72 -0.74 15.02
N LEU A 244 1.54 0.50 14.55
CA LEU A 244 2.21 1.68 15.12
C LEU A 244 1.77 1.97 16.56
N GLY A 245 0.48 1.76 16.86
CA GLY A 245 -0.03 1.93 18.23
C GLY A 245 0.63 0.97 19.21
N VAL A 246 0.86 -0.28 18.78
CA VAL A 246 1.61 -1.29 19.57
C VAL A 246 3.06 -0.86 19.74
N ASP A 247 3.74 -0.51 18.65
CA ASP A 247 5.16 -0.17 18.65
C ASP A 247 5.46 1.04 19.53
N TYR A 248 4.74 2.13 19.35
CA TYR A 248 4.93 3.33 20.16
C TYR A 248 4.59 3.10 21.64
N SER A 249 3.58 2.29 21.91
CA SER A 249 3.22 1.91 23.29
C SER A 249 4.27 1.01 23.95
N LEU A 250 4.81 0.02 23.21
CA LEU A 250 5.90 -0.82 23.68
C LEU A 250 7.08 0.02 24.13
N PHE A 251 7.47 1.00 23.29
CA PHE A 251 8.57 1.90 23.57
C PHE A 251 8.34 2.76 24.82
N MET A 252 7.15 3.37 24.94
CA MET A 252 6.78 4.19 26.08
C MET A 252 6.72 3.39 27.39
N ILE A 253 6.14 2.18 27.35
CA ILE A 253 6.04 1.31 28.55
C ILE A 253 7.41 0.80 28.99
N TYR A 254 8.30 0.49 28.01
CA TYR A 254 9.66 0.05 28.33
C TYR A 254 10.44 1.16 29.01
N ARG A 255 10.39 2.39 28.46
CA ARG A 255 11.05 3.55 29.09
C ARG A 255 10.51 3.86 30.47
N TYR A 256 9.20 3.81 30.66
CA TYR A 256 8.59 3.96 31.97
C TYR A 256 9.13 2.94 32.98
N ARG A 257 9.29 1.69 32.58
CA ARG A 257 9.86 0.63 33.45
C ARG A 257 11.32 0.92 33.81
N GLU A 258 12.14 1.42 32.88
CA GLU A 258 13.51 1.84 33.15
C GLU A 258 13.56 2.97 34.20
N GLU A 259 12.72 3.98 34.05
CA GLU A 259 12.69 5.12 34.99
C GLU A 259 12.24 4.68 36.41
N VAL A 260 11.28 3.78 36.51
CA VAL A 260 10.86 3.23 37.82
C VAL A 260 11.95 2.32 38.40
N ALA A 261 12.65 1.53 37.59
CA ALA A 261 13.77 0.70 38.04
C ALA A 261 14.97 1.54 38.51
N ALA A 262 15.14 2.76 37.96
CA ALA A 262 16.13 3.76 38.42
C ALA A 262 15.74 4.42 39.77
N GLY A 263 14.60 4.05 40.36
CA GLY A 263 14.16 4.52 41.70
C GLY A 263 13.24 5.75 41.66
N HIS A 264 12.82 6.22 40.48
CA HIS A 264 11.89 7.33 40.39
C HIS A 264 10.46 6.93 40.80
N ASP A 265 9.75 7.84 41.43
CA ASP A 265 8.32 7.67 41.70
C ASP A 265 7.51 7.71 40.40
N THR A 266 6.29 7.18 40.44
CA THR A 266 5.40 7.06 39.24
C THR A 266 5.21 8.38 38.50
N THR A 267 5.12 9.51 39.24
CA THR A 267 4.90 10.84 38.64
C THR A 267 6.10 11.31 37.86
N THR A 268 7.26 11.21 38.46
CA THR A 268 8.56 11.59 37.87
C THR A 268 8.90 10.66 36.71
N ALA A 269 8.67 9.35 36.86
CA ALA A 269 8.89 8.35 35.82
C ALA A 269 8.04 8.62 34.58
N VAL A 270 6.73 8.91 34.72
CA VAL A 270 5.86 9.29 33.59
C VAL A 270 6.33 10.59 32.94
N GLY A 271 6.69 11.60 33.74
CA GLY A 271 7.19 12.87 33.22
C GLY A 271 8.45 12.75 32.37
N ARG A 272 9.42 11.95 32.83
CA ARG A 272 10.66 11.65 32.10
C ARG A 272 10.42 10.80 30.87
N THR A 273 9.51 9.82 30.94
CA THR A 273 9.10 9.00 29.81
C THR A 273 8.53 9.87 28.69
N VAL A 274 7.59 10.78 29.00
CA VAL A 274 7.01 11.68 27.99
C VAL A 274 8.04 12.65 27.43
N ALA A 275 8.96 13.15 28.25
CA ALA A 275 9.99 14.08 27.81
C ALA A 275 11.07 13.43 26.93
N GLY A 276 11.46 12.19 27.21
CA GLY A 276 12.43 11.42 26.42
C GLY A 276 11.74 10.61 25.31
N ALA A 277 11.16 9.47 25.68
CA ALA A 277 10.54 8.53 24.73
C ALA A 277 9.42 9.16 23.90
N GLY A 278 8.58 10.03 24.49
CA GLY A 278 7.53 10.72 23.74
C GLY A 278 8.05 11.63 22.64
N ARG A 279 9.24 12.20 22.81
CA ARG A 279 9.90 13.00 21.77
C ARG A 279 10.40 12.11 20.64
N THR A 280 10.98 10.95 20.94
CA THR A 280 11.41 9.98 19.92
C THR A 280 10.22 9.46 19.12
N VAL A 281 9.08 9.13 19.78
CA VAL A 281 7.84 8.75 19.11
C VAL A 281 7.32 9.85 18.17
N LEU A 282 7.41 11.12 18.56
CA LEU A 282 7.03 12.25 17.69
C LEU A 282 7.86 12.32 16.41
N PHE A 283 9.19 12.13 16.52
CA PHE A 283 10.08 12.17 15.35
C PHE A 283 9.90 10.96 14.47
N SER A 284 9.78 9.78 15.05
CA SER A 284 9.45 8.54 14.36
C SER A 284 8.15 8.70 13.57
N GLY A 285 7.08 9.17 14.22
CA GLY A 285 5.82 9.44 13.52
C GLY A 285 5.97 10.47 12.39
N LEU A 286 6.77 11.52 12.58
CA LEU A 286 7.03 12.50 11.53
C LEU A 286 7.73 11.87 10.31
N THR A 287 8.67 10.96 10.54
CA THR A 287 9.38 10.25 9.46
C THR A 287 8.43 9.38 8.64
N VAL A 288 7.58 8.59 9.31
CA VAL A 288 6.58 7.75 8.64
C VAL A 288 5.56 8.60 7.88
N ALA A 289 5.02 9.64 8.53
CA ALA A 289 4.07 10.55 7.89
C ALA A 289 4.68 11.26 6.68
N ALA A 290 5.95 11.65 6.74
CA ALA A 290 6.65 12.27 5.62
C ALA A 290 6.91 11.29 4.47
N ALA A 291 7.25 10.03 4.76
CA ALA A 291 7.39 8.98 3.75
C ALA A 291 6.07 8.74 3.01
N LEU A 292 4.95 8.67 3.76
CA LEU A 292 3.62 8.49 3.17
C LEU A 292 3.11 9.75 2.44
N ALA A 293 3.50 10.96 2.90
CA ALA A 293 3.13 12.21 2.23
C ALA A 293 3.71 12.33 0.81
N VAL A 294 4.76 11.58 0.48
CA VAL A 294 5.32 11.55 -0.87
C VAL A 294 4.31 11.00 -1.89
N LEU A 295 3.35 10.17 -1.46
CA LEU A 295 2.27 9.66 -2.32
C LEU A 295 1.37 10.78 -2.89
N PHE A 296 1.37 11.99 -2.31
CA PHE A 296 0.68 13.15 -2.89
C PHE A 296 1.29 13.67 -4.22
N VAL A 297 2.46 13.20 -4.60
CA VAL A 297 3.09 13.51 -5.90
C VAL A 297 2.33 12.89 -7.07
N PHE A 298 1.59 11.82 -6.82
CA PHE A 298 0.85 11.09 -7.84
C PHE A 298 -0.51 11.72 -8.12
N PRO A 299 -0.95 11.79 -9.40
CA PRO A 299 -2.25 12.35 -9.78
C PRO A 299 -3.40 11.33 -9.64
N PHE A 300 -3.22 10.30 -8.83
CA PHE A 300 -4.20 9.23 -8.65
C PHE A 300 -4.90 9.37 -7.30
N PRO A 301 -6.23 9.59 -7.26
CA PRO A 301 -7.00 9.64 -6.00
C PRO A 301 -6.81 8.39 -5.13
N PHE A 302 -6.68 7.24 -5.76
CA PHE A 302 -6.39 5.97 -5.09
C PHE A 302 -5.10 6.01 -4.25
N LEU A 303 -3.96 6.49 -4.83
CA LEU A 303 -2.68 6.60 -4.13
C LEU A 303 -2.68 7.72 -3.08
N THR A 304 -3.30 8.86 -3.38
CA THR A 304 -3.39 9.96 -2.41
C THR A 304 -4.25 9.58 -1.20
N SER A 305 -5.21 8.68 -1.36
CA SER A 305 -6.00 8.11 -0.26
C SER A 305 -5.13 7.39 0.76
N PHE A 306 -4.08 6.70 0.31
CA PHE A 306 -3.12 6.04 1.20
C PHE A 306 -2.27 7.04 1.99
N ALA A 307 -1.93 8.19 1.38
CA ALA A 307 -1.25 9.27 2.10
C ALA A 307 -2.13 9.83 3.21
N TRP A 308 -3.39 10.15 2.92
CA TRP A 308 -4.33 10.64 3.91
C TRP A 308 -4.53 9.66 5.06
N ALA A 309 -4.79 8.37 4.74
CA ALA A 309 -4.97 7.31 5.74
C ALA A 309 -3.72 7.12 6.60
N GLY A 310 -2.56 7.04 5.96
CA GLY A 310 -1.30 6.83 6.65
C GLY A 310 -0.91 7.99 7.56
N ILE A 311 -1.06 9.23 7.11
CA ILE A 311 -0.80 10.42 7.95
C ILE A 311 -1.78 10.48 9.12
N ALA A 312 -3.07 10.22 8.88
CA ALA A 312 -4.08 10.20 9.92
C ALA A 312 -3.79 9.15 10.99
N VAL A 313 -3.42 7.94 10.58
CA VAL A 313 -3.12 6.85 11.53
C VAL A 313 -1.87 7.12 12.34
N VAL A 314 -0.81 7.64 11.72
CA VAL A 314 0.41 8.04 12.42
C VAL A 314 0.11 9.11 13.46
N LEU A 315 -0.65 10.14 13.09
CA LEU A 315 -1.05 11.21 14.01
C LEU A 315 -1.81 10.65 15.21
N CYS A 316 -2.79 9.78 14.99
CA CYS A 316 -3.58 9.15 16.05
C CYS A 316 -2.74 8.21 16.92
N ALA A 317 -1.80 7.43 16.35
CA ALA A 317 -0.90 6.57 17.09
C ALA A 317 0.04 7.37 18.02
N VAL A 318 0.63 8.47 17.49
CA VAL A 318 1.45 9.39 18.28
C VAL A 318 0.66 10.04 19.41
N LEU A 319 -0.57 10.51 19.14
CA LEU A 319 -1.44 11.10 20.18
C LEU A 319 -1.83 10.04 21.22
N GLY A 320 -2.19 8.83 20.81
CA GLY A 320 -2.49 7.72 21.71
C GLY A 320 -1.32 7.38 22.63
N ALA A 321 -0.13 7.23 22.07
CA ALA A 321 1.08 6.88 22.81
C ALA A 321 1.62 8.00 23.70
N THR A 322 1.47 9.29 23.30
CA THR A 322 2.04 10.42 24.05
C THR A 322 1.05 11.13 24.98
N VAL A 323 -0.27 10.91 24.82
CA VAL A 323 -1.31 11.56 25.64
C VAL A 323 -2.12 10.53 26.42
N ALA A 324 -2.76 9.55 25.74
CA ALA A 324 -3.63 8.57 26.39
C ALA A 324 -2.83 7.58 27.25
N LEU A 325 -1.79 6.97 26.69
CA LEU A 325 -0.98 5.98 27.39
C LEU A 325 -0.31 6.52 28.66
N PRO A 326 0.31 7.71 28.68
CA PRO A 326 0.88 8.25 29.93
C PRO A 326 -0.16 8.47 31.03
N ALA A 327 -1.40 8.79 30.72
CA ALA A 327 -2.49 8.84 31.68
C ALA A 327 -2.78 7.46 32.28
N ILE A 328 -2.80 6.42 31.44
CA ILE A 328 -2.94 5.03 31.86
C ILE A 328 -1.74 4.62 32.76
N LEU A 329 -0.51 4.93 32.33
CA LEU A 329 0.71 4.64 33.13
C LEU A 329 0.65 5.29 34.50
N ARG A 330 0.19 6.55 34.58
CA ARG A 330 0.07 7.29 35.84
C ARG A 330 -0.95 6.67 36.80
N LEU A 331 -2.08 6.19 36.27
CA LEU A 331 -3.15 5.57 37.06
C LEU A 331 -2.88 4.12 37.41
N ALA A 332 -2.35 3.32 36.49
CA ALA A 332 -2.06 1.91 36.69
C ALA A 332 -0.80 1.67 37.54
N GLY A 333 0.18 2.60 37.51
CA GLY A 333 1.36 2.60 38.36
C GLY A 333 2.13 1.26 38.35
N ARG A 334 2.25 0.62 39.53
CA ARG A 334 2.99 -0.63 39.67
C ARG A 334 2.40 -1.82 38.91
N ARG A 335 1.11 -1.78 38.49
CA ARG A 335 0.50 -2.82 37.68
C ARG A 335 1.13 -2.98 36.29
N MET A 336 1.85 -1.94 35.84
CA MET A 336 2.61 -1.91 34.57
C MET A 336 4.00 -2.56 34.69
N LEU A 337 4.50 -2.82 35.91
CA LEU A 337 5.84 -3.34 36.14
C LEU A 337 5.88 -4.87 35.95
N ARG A 338 7.04 -5.38 35.54
CA ARG A 338 7.31 -6.80 35.46
C ARG A 338 7.47 -7.41 36.88
N PRO A 339 7.09 -8.68 37.07
CA PRO A 339 7.27 -9.36 38.38
C PRO A 339 8.74 -9.63 38.76
N THR A 340 9.62 -9.73 37.76
CA THR A 340 11.05 -10.03 37.92
C THR A 340 11.90 -8.87 37.36
N GLY A 341 13.00 -8.57 38.05
CA GLY A 341 13.95 -7.55 37.63
C GLY A 341 14.57 -7.86 36.27
N PRO A 342 15.10 -6.86 35.56
CA PRO A 342 15.81 -7.06 34.32
C PRO A 342 17.04 -7.94 34.54
N GLY A 343 17.17 -9.02 33.73
CA GLY A 343 18.43 -9.74 33.60
C GLY A 343 19.55 -8.79 33.13
N ARG A 344 20.81 -9.16 33.36
CA ARG A 344 21.94 -8.38 32.86
C ARG A 344 21.87 -8.34 31.32
N PRO A 345 21.88 -7.15 30.71
CA PRO A 345 21.81 -7.03 29.23
C PRO A 345 22.93 -7.80 28.52
N GLU A 346 24.08 -7.95 29.20
CA GLU A 346 25.30 -8.61 28.70
C GLU A 346 25.14 -10.15 28.55
N ASP A 347 24.15 -10.76 29.20
CA ASP A 347 23.85 -12.21 29.08
C ASP A 347 22.90 -12.52 27.90
N GLY A 348 22.40 -11.49 27.21
CA GLY A 348 21.41 -11.62 26.15
C GLY A 348 21.94 -12.22 24.84
N PHE A 349 21.06 -12.89 24.09
CA PHE A 349 21.36 -13.43 22.75
C PHE A 349 21.95 -12.35 21.81
N TRP A 350 21.30 -11.20 21.72
CA TRP A 350 21.71 -10.11 20.85
C TRP A 350 23.06 -9.47 21.23
N PHE A 351 23.42 -9.47 22.52
CA PHE A 351 24.75 -9.04 22.95
C PHE A 351 25.84 -9.95 22.40
N ARG A 352 25.60 -11.28 22.47
CA ARG A 352 26.55 -12.29 21.94
C ARG A 352 26.68 -12.20 20.43
N VAL A 353 25.55 -12.06 19.72
CA VAL A 353 25.54 -11.89 18.26
C VAL A 353 26.31 -10.63 17.86
N SER A 354 25.96 -9.47 18.40
CA SER A 354 26.61 -8.19 18.05
C SER A 354 28.10 -8.20 18.44
N THR A 355 28.49 -8.78 19.57
CA THR A 355 29.90 -8.94 19.94
C THR A 355 30.65 -9.82 18.95
N THR A 356 30.05 -10.90 18.47
CA THR A 356 30.64 -11.78 17.44
C THR A 356 30.84 -11.05 16.11
N VAL A 357 29.82 -10.28 15.69
CA VAL A 357 29.87 -9.45 14.50
C VAL A 357 30.98 -8.39 14.63
N MET A 358 31.06 -7.69 15.75
CA MET A 358 32.08 -6.68 16.01
C MET A 358 33.51 -7.23 15.96
N ARG A 359 33.69 -8.53 16.30
CA ARG A 359 35.01 -9.21 16.22
C ARG A 359 35.43 -9.53 14.79
N ARG A 360 34.49 -9.88 13.90
CA ARG A 360 34.75 -10.31 12.50
C ARG A 360 33.83 -9.58 11.51
N PRO A 361 33.86 -8.25 11.43
CA PRO A 361 32.87 -7.45 10.70
C PRO A 361 32.87 -7.71 9.19
N PHE A 362 34.04 -7.98 8.58
CA PHE A 362 34.13 -8.30 7.16
C PHE A 362 33.49 -9.64 6.80
N VAL A 363 33.67 -10.65 7.63
CA VAL A 363 33.12 -11.99 7.37
C VAL A 363 31.61 -12.00 7.61
N THR A 364 31.18 -11.54 8.78
CA THR A 364 29.75 -11.57 9.15
C THR A 364 28.93 -10.54 8.38
N GLY A 365 29.46 -9.31 8.21
CA GLY A 365 28.85 -8.28 7.39
C GLY A 365 28.81 -8.65 5.91
N GLY A 366 29.93 -9.22 5.38
CA GLY A 366 29.99 -9.70 4.00
C GLY A 366 29.02 -10.86 3.72
N ALA A 367 28.93 -11.82 4.64
CA ALA A 367 27.95 -12.90 4.52
C ALA A 367 26.49 -12.39 4.60
N GLY A 368 26.22 -11.46 5.50
CA GLY A 368 24.89 -10.81 5.58
C GLY A 368 24.55 -10.02 4.33
N LEU A 369 25.50 -9.25 3.81
CA LEU A 369 25.32 -8.50 2.56
C LEU A 369 25.07 -9.45 1.37
N LEU A 370 25.85 -10.52 1.27
CA LEU A 370 25.68 -11.52 0.21
C LEU A 370 24.28 -12.18 0.30
N ALA A 371 23.84 -12.52 1.50
CA ALA A 371 22.51 -13.07 1.70
C ALA A 371 21.41 -12.11 1.23
N LEU A 372 21.50 -10.81 1.55
CA LEU A 372 20.55 -9.80 1.06
C LEU A 372 20.60 -9.64 -0.46
N LEU A 373 21.79 -9.63 -1.05
CA LEU A 373 21.95 -9.51 -2.50
C LEU A 373 21.36 -10.73 -3.24
N VAL A 374 21.55 -11.94 -2.71
CA VAL A 374 20.96 -13.15 -3.29
C VAL A 374 19.44 -13.16 -3.15
N LEU A 375 18.90 -12.83 -1.97
CA LEU A 375 17.46 -12.77 -1.74
C LEU A 375 16.78 -11.60 -2.49
N GLY A 376 17.50 -10.51 -2.67
CA GLY A 376 17.03 -9.35 -3.42
C GLY A 376 17.23 -9.43 -4.94
N ALA A 377 18.05 -10.40 -5.44
CA ALA A 377 18.37 -10.52 -6.86
C ALA A 377 17.14 -10.64 -7.79
N PRO A 378 16.04 -11.34 -7.42
CA PRO A 378 14.84 -11.40 -8.26
C PRO A 378 14.23 -10.04 -8.57
N THR A 379 14.44 -9.01 -7.72
CA THR A 379 13.95 -7.63 -7.98
C THR A 379 14.42 -7.08 -9.34
N LEU A 380 15.56 -7.56 -9.86
CA LEU A 380 16.08 -7.14 -11.17
C LEU A 380 15.20 -7.61 -12.34
N GLY A 381 14.35 -8.63 -12.12
CA GLY A 381 13.36 -9.13 -13.07
C GLY A 381 11.98 -8.50 -12.90
N LEU A 382 11.83 -7.44 -12.08
CA LEU A 382 10.54 -6.81 -11.81
C LEU A 382 9.94 -6.21 -13.09
N THR A 383 8.75 -6.67 -13.42
CA THR A 383 7.90 -6.17 -14.51
C THR A 383 6.62 -5.58 -13.94
N PHE A 384 6.32 -4.35 -14.35
CA PHE A 384 5.07 -3.70 -13.95
C PHE A 384 3.97 -3.99 -14.95
N GLY A 385 2.81 -4.38 -14.44
CA GLY A 385 1.59 -4.61 -15.22
C GLY A 385 0.35 -4.16 -14.49
N SER A 386 -0.78 -4.34 -15.13
CA SER A 386 -2.06 -3.93 -14.60
C SER A 386 -2.77 -5.11 -13.94
N PRO A 387 -3.55 -4.87 -12.89
CA PRO A 387 -4.38 -5.91 -12.30
C PRO A 387 -5.52 -6.28 -13.28
N ASP A 388 -5.80 -7.56 -13.40
CA ASP A 388 -6.95 -8.12 -14.08
C ASP A 388 -7.74 -9.05 -13.12
N ASP A 389 -8.67 -9.84 -13.64
CA ASP A 389 -9.44 -10.80 -12.85
C ASP A 389 -8.58 -11.83 -12.10
N ARG A 390 -7.32 -12.09 -12.57
CA ARG A 390 -6.37 -13.01 -11.94
C ARG A 390 -5.80 -12.50 -10.60
N VAL A 391 -6.15 -11.29 -10.16
CA VAL A 391 -5.91 -10.86 -8.78
C VAL A 391 -6.79 -11.59 -7.76
N LEU A 392 -7.92 -12.17 -8.20
CA LEU A 392 -8.70 -13.12 -7.42
C LEU A 392 -8.04 -14.50 -7.50
N ASN A 393 -8.00 -15.20 -6.37
CA ASN A 393 -7.45 -16.55 -6.33
C ASN A 393 -8.26 -17.51 -7.21
N ASP A 394 -7.63 -18.63 -7.60
CA ASP A 394 -8.30 -19.71 -8.28
C ASP A 394 -9.42 -20.26 -7.38
N GLY A 395 -10.66 -20.06 -7.79
CA GLY A 395 -11.83 -20.43 -6.99
C GLY A 395 -13.14 -20.22 -7.75
N ASP A 396 -14.26 -20.49 -7.10
CA ASP A 396 -15.61 -20.42 -7.66
C ASP A 396 -16.14 -18.99 -7.86
N GLN A 397 -15.27 -18.02 -8.18
CA GLN A 397 -15.71 -16.64 -8.45
C GLN A 397 -16.23 -16.55 -9.89
N PRO A 398 -17.52 -16.25 -10.12
CA PRO A 398 -18.13 -16.23 -11.46
C PRO A 398 -17.36 -15.34 -12.44
N VAL A 399 -16.92 -14.14 -12.00
CA VAL A 399 -16.18 -13.23 -12.85
C VAL A 399 -14.83 -13.82 -13.29
N ARG A 400 -14.17 -14.60 -12.42
CA ARG A 400 -12.91 -15.26 -12.76
C ARG A 400 -13.12 -16.35 -13.80
N THR A 401 -14.10 -17.23 -13.59
CA THR A 401 -14.48 -18.29 -14.53
C THR A 401 -14.88 -17.73 -15.90
N MET A 402 -15.63 -16.63 -15.91
CA MET A 402 -16.00 -15.92 -17.13
C MET A 402 -14.77 -15.49 -17.95
N TYR A 403 -13.79 -14.84 -17.32
CA TYR A 403 -12.59 -14.38 -18.03
C TYR A 403 -11.64 -15.50 -18.42
N ASP A 404 -11.59 -16.61 -17.68
CA ASP A 404 -10.86 -17.81 -18.11
C ASP A 404 -11.48 -18.40 -19.38
N THR A 405 -12.81 -18.42 -19.49
CA THR A 405 -13.54 -18.82 -20.70
C THR A 405 -13.29 -17.85 -21.86
N ILE A 406 -13.35 -16.53 -21.63
CA ILE A 406 -13.07 -15.55 -22.69
C ILE A 406 -11.65 -15.75 -23.23
N ARG A 407 -10.65 -15.89 -22.36
CA ARG A 407 -9.25 -16.12 -22.79
C ARG A 407 -9.04 -17.42 -23.58
N SER A 408 -9.81 -18.48 -23.28
CA SER A 408 -9.65 -19.77 -23.99
C SER A 408 -10.40 -19.85 -25.30
N ASP A 409 -11.56 -19.22 -25.38
CA ASP A 409 -12.52 -19.50 -26.43
C ASP A 409 -12.73 -18.32 -27.40
N PHE A 410 -12.31 -17.11 -27.06
CA PHE A 410 -12.46 -15.93 -27.93
C PHE A 410 -11.13 -15.55 -28.59
N ALA A 411 -11.14 -15.31 -29.89
CA ALA A 411 -9.95 -14.96 -30.67
C ALA A 411 -9.53 -13.49 -30.54
N ALA A 412 -10.46 -12.61 -30.19
CA ALA A 412 -10.25 -11.19 -29.99
C ALA A 412 -11.08 -10.69 -28.81
N GLU A 413 -10.61 -9.63 -28.17
CA GLU A 413 -11.26 -9.08 -26.97
C GLU A 413 -11.94 -7.75 -27.32
N ASP A 414 -13.19 -7.82 -27.76
CA ASP A 414 -14.00 -6.65 -28.11
C ASP A 414 -14.27 -5.76 -26.88
N ALA A 415 -14.30 -6.31 -25.67
CA ALA A 415 -14.44 -5.56 -24.43
C ALA A 415 -13.25 -4.63 -24.16
N ASP A 416 -12.05 -5.01 -24.61
CA ASP A 416 -10.80 -4.30 -24.39
C ASP A 416 -10.28 -3.59 -25.65
N ALA A 417 -11.18 -3.21 -26.55
CA ALA A 417 -10.84 -2.44 -27.74
C ALA A 417 -10.24 -1.07 -27.38
N LEU A 418 -9.21 -0.64 -28.14
CA LEU A 418 -8.69 0.72 -28.07
C LEU A 418 -9.59 1.63 -28.88
N LEU A 419 -10.09 2.69 -28.25
CA LEU A 419 -10.96 3.66 -28.89
C LEU A 419 -10.14 4.91 -29.25
N VAL A 420 -9.92 5.10 -30.56
CA VAL A 420 -9.23 6.28 -31.10
C VAL A 420 -10.28 7.31 -31.48
N VAL A 421 -10.24 8.47 -30.89
CA VAL A 421 -11.21 9.54 -31.10
C VAL A 421 -10.52 10.74 -31.73
N ALA A 422 -11.05 11.21 -32.87
CA ALA A 422 -10.74 12.51 -33.41
C ALA A 422 -11.83 13.50 -32.96
N PRO A 423 -11.61 14.24 -31.88
CA PRO A 423 -12.59 15.19 -31.39
C PRO A 423 -12.63 16.41 -32.34
N ASP A 424 -13.81 16.95 -32.55
CA ASP A 424 -13.93 18.24 -33.22
C ASP A 424 -13.29 19.32 -32.34
N THR A 425 -12.06 19.71 -32.65
CA THR A 425 -11.31 20.73 -31.90
C THR A 425 -11.73 22.17 -32.24
N THR A 426 -12.55 22.35 -33.25
CA THR A 426 -13.03 23.66 -33.68
C THR A 426 -14.55 23.78 -33.50
N VAL A 427 -14.97 24.14 -32.30
CA VAL A 427 -16.33 24.64 -32.04
C VAL A 427 -16.46 26.02 -32.67
N GLY A 428 -16.73 26.08 -33.97
CA GLY A 428 -16.89 27.33 -34.72
C GLY A 428 -17.36 27.10 -36.16
N PRO A 429 -17.88 28.13 -36.84
CA PRO A 429 -18.22 28.03 -38.26
C PRO A 429 -16.94 27.83 -39.09
N GLY A 430 -16.65 26.62 -39.49
CA GLY A 430 -15.46 26.22 -40.24
C GLY A 430 -14.85 24.87 -39.82
N SER A 431 -15.45 24.16 -38.89
CA SER A 431 -15.08 22.77 -38.56
C SER A 431 -15.25 21.88 -39.79
N THR A 432 -14.20 21.27 -40.27
CA THR A 432 -14.22 20.32 -41.38
C THR A 432 -14.16 18.90 -40.81
N ALA A 433 -15.13 18.07 -41.18
CA ALA A 433 -15.07 16.64 -40.90
C ALA A 433 -13.76 16.04 -41.44
N VAL A 434 -13.28 14.98 -40.81
CA VAL A 434 -12.11 14.23 -41.27
C VAL A 434 -12.40 13.73 -42.69
N PRO A 435 -11.52 13.93 -43.69
CA PRO A 435 -11.72 13.40 -45.04
C PRO A 435 -11.78 11.86 -45.02
N ASP A 436 -12.71 11.25 -45.75
CA ASP A 436 -12.84 9.78 -45.84
C ASP A 436 -11.54 9.11 -46.29
N SER A 437 -10.76 9.73 -47.17
CA SER A 437 -9.46 9.22 -47.60
C SER A 437 -8.47 9.13 -46.48
N ASP A 438 -8.41 10.16 -45.66
CA ASP A 438 -7.47 10.26 -44.53
C ASP A 438 -7.86 9.27 -43.41
N LEU A 439 -9.17 9.12 -43.16
CA LEU A 439 -9.69 8.15 -42.23
C LEU A 439 -9.41 6.70 -42.69
N HIS A 440 -9.60 6.45 -44.02
CA HIS A 440 -9.29 5.16 -44.63
C HIS A 440 -7.81 4.80 -44.48
N ASP A 441 -6.89 5.69 -44.84
CA ASP A 441 -5.46 5.44 -44.81
C ASP A 441 -4.95 5.25 -43.37
N TYR A 442 -5.50 6.00 -42.42
CA TYR A 442 -5.18 5.86 -41.03
C TYR A 442 -5.70 4.54 -40.44
N ALA A 443 -6.94 4.17 -40.70
CA ALA A 443 -7.52 2.90 -40.27
C ALA A 443 -6.75 1.69 -40.86
N ALA A 444 -6.37 1.77 -42.15
CA ALA A 444 -5.54 0.75 -42.79
C ALA A 444 -4.16 0.65 -42.14
N SER A 445 -3.51 1.76 -41.78
CA SER A 445 -2.20 1.75 -41.09
C SER A 445 -2.29 1.14 -39.70
N LEU A 446 -3.32 1.48 -38.91
CA LEU A 446 -3.54 0.89 -37.58
C LEU A 446 -3.78 -0.63 -37.66
N SER A 447 -4.49 -1.09 -38.69
CA SER A 447 -4.77 -2.53 -38.87
C SER A 447 -3.54 -3.37 -39.24
N GLN A 448 -2.41 -2.75 -39.62
CA GLN A 448 -1.14 -3.41 -39.88
C GLN A 448 -0.26 -3.57 -38.63
N LEU A 449 -0.62 -2.95 -37.52
CA LEU A 449 0.14 -3.09 -36.27
C LEU A 449 0.13 -4.52 -35.78
N PRO A 450 1.25 -5.04 -35.27
CA PRO A 450 1.34 -6.40 -34.74
C PRO A 450 0.37 -6.63 -33.58
N GLY A 451 -0.48 -7.65 -33.70
CA GLY A 451 -1.46 -8.00 -32.68
C GLY A 451 -2.75 -7.18 -32.71
N VAL A 452 -2.99 -6.42 -33.80
CA VAL A 452 -4.30 -5.87 -34.12
C VAL A 452 -5.06 -6.87 -34.99
N ALA A 453 -6.20 -7.32 -34.50
CA ALA A 453 -7.06 -8.25 -35.22
C ALA A 453 -7.88 -7.54 -36.30
N ARG A 454 -8.44 -6.37 -35.96
CA ARG A 454 -9.30 -5.58 -36.85
C ARG A 454 -9.35 -4.12 -36.40
N VAL A 455 -9.58 -3.23 -37.33
CA VAL A 455 -9.90 -1.82 -37.06
C VAL A 455 -11.25 -1.50 -37.69
N ASP A 456 -12.18 -1.02 -36.90
CA ASP A 456 -13.50 -0.60 -37.32
C ASP A 456 -13.63 0.92 -37.32
N SER A 457 -14.22 1.49 -38.39
CA SER A 457 -14.40 2.93 -38.57
C SER A 457 -15.59 3.22 -39.48
N ALA A 458 -15.96 4.49 -39.62
CA ALA A 458 -16.94 4.93 -40.60
C ALA A 458 -16.52 4.60 -42.05
N ALA A 459 -15.20 4.60 -42.33
CA ALA A 459 -14.65 4.29 -43.66
C ALA A 459 -14.68 2.79 -43.98
N GLY A 460 -14.91 1.93 -43.03
CA GLY A 460 -14.96 0.47 -43.19
C GLY A 460 -14.29 -0.30 -42.08
N ALA A 461 -14.34 -1.63 -42.18
CA ALA A 461 -13.57 -2.56 -41.38
C ALA A 461 -12.27 -2.94 -42.10
N PHE A 462 -11.13 -2.94 -41.39
CA PHE A 462 -9.79 -3.16 -41.96
C PHE A 462 -9.08 -4.30 -41.22
N THR A 463 -8.40 -5.16 -41.98
CA THR A 463 -7.54 -6.23 -41.45
C THR A 463 -6.26 -6.28 -42.26
N ALA A 464 -5.11 -6.24 -41.59
CA ALA A 464 -3.79 -6.29 -42.23
C ALA A 464 -3.58 -5.27 -43.37
N GLY A 465 -4.18 -4.10 -43.28
CA GLY A 465 -4.11 -3.02 -44.25
C GLY A 465 -5.20 -3.02 -45.33
N ASP A 466 -5.94 -4.12 -45.48
CA ASP A 466 -6.98 -4.26 -46.46
C ASP A 466 -8.37 -3.97 -45.89
N ARG A 467 -9.21 -3.27 -46.67
CA ARG A 467 -10.60 -3.10 -46.30
C ARG A 467 -11.39 -4.43 -46.51
N THR A 468 -11.87 -5.01 -45.43
CA THR A 468 -12.53 -6.33 -45.40
C THR A 468 -14.06 -6.24 -45.34
N GLY A 469 -14.60 -5.07 -44.99
CA GLY A 469 -16.06 -4.91 -44.86
C GLY A 469 -16.54 -3.48 -45.12
N PRO A 470 -17.87 -3.24 -45.09
CA PRO A 470 -18.46 -1.90 -45.11
C PRO A 470 -18.04 -1.11 -43.87
N ALA A 471 -18.67 0.06 -43.63
CA ALA A 471 -18.54 0.75 -42.36
C ALA A 471 -18.73 -0.24 -41.21
N GLY A 472 -17.95 -0.07 -40.14
CA GLY A 472 -17.77 -1.06 -39.09
C GLY A 472 -19.05 -1.62 -38.47
N PRO A 473 -18.94 -2.59 -37.56
CA PRO A 473 -20.13 -3.23 -36.99
C PRO A 473 -21.10 -2.19 -36.43
N PHE A 474 -22.38 -2.47 -36.53
CA PHE A 474 -23.47 -1.59 -36.07
C PHE A 474 -23.66 -0.29 -36.87
N GLY A 475 -23.07 -0.17 -38.09
CA GLY A 475 -23.29 0.93 -39.03
C GLY A 475 -22.33 2.13 -38.87
N ALA A 476 -22.22 2.98 -39.93
CA ALA A 476 -21.32 4.13 -39.94
C ALA A 476 -21.70 5.19 -38.90
N ASP A 477 -23.00 5.36 -38.66
CA ASP A 477 -23.52 6.37 -37.70
C ASP A 477 -22.97 6.19 -36.28
N ARG A 478 -22.53 4.98 -35.91
CA ARG A 478 -21.90 4.72 -34.62
C ARG A 478 -20.49 5.30 -34.50
N PHE A 479 -19.83 5.55 -35.63
CA PHE A 479 -18.45 6.03 -35.68
C PHE A 479 -18.34 7.53 -35.96
N GLU A 480 -19.43 8.21 -36.25
CA GLU A 480 -19.47 9.64 -36.62
C GLU A 480 -20.45 10.40 -35.71
N SER A 481 -20.05 11.61 -35.29
CA SER A 481 -20.93 12.56 -34.60
C SER A 481 -20.55 14.00 -34.99
N GLY A 482 -21.34 14.61 -35.84
CA GLY A 482 -21.04 15.93 -36.39
C GLY A 482 -19.76 15.92 -37.24
N ALA A 483 -18.72 16.61 -36.80
CA ALA A 483 -17.39 16.58 -37.42
C ALA A 483 -16.41 15.66 -36.73
N ALA A 484 -16.80 15.06 -35.58
CA ALA A 484 -15.98 14.12 -34.86
C ALA A 484 -16.12 12.70 -35.44
N THR A 485 -15.03 11.95 -35.43
CA THR A 485 -15.03 10.53 -35.80
C THR A 485 -14.28 9.70 -34.76
N ARG A 486 -14.63 8.42 -34.66
CA ARG A 486 -13.92 7.47 -33.82
C ARG A 486 -13.58 6.20 -34.60
N LEU A 487 -12.56 5.50 -34.13
CA LEU A 487 -12.17 4.18 -34.60
C LEU A 487 -12.11 3.22 -33.41
N SER A 488 -12.42 1.96 -33.65
CA SER A 488 -12.23 0.86 -32.69
C SER A 488 -11.10 -0.03 -33.18
N VAL A 489 -10.02 -0.12 -32.43
CA VAL A 489 -8.87 -0.99 -32.72
C VAL A 489 -8.98 -2.23 -31.84
N LEU A 490 -9.34 -3.36 -32.43
CA LEU A 490 -9.50 -4.63 -31.73
C LEU A 490 -8.15 -5.36 -31.62
N PRO A 491 -7.64 -5.58 -30.41
CA PRO A 491 -6.45 -6.40 -30.21
C PRO A 491 -6.76 -7.89 -30.26
N THR A 492 -5.75 -8.71 -30.58
CA THR A 492 -5.81 -10.14 -30.31
C THR A 492 -5.64 -10.42 -28.82
N SER A 493 -6.31 -11.47 -28.31
CA SER A 493 -6.17 -11.90 -26.91
C SER A 493 -4.71 -12.21 -26.53
N GLU A 494 -3.92 -12.75 -27.49
CA GLU A 494 -2.49 -12.99 -27.30
C GLU A 494 -1.70 -11.69 -27.07
N ARG A 495 -1.97 -10.63 -27.84
CA ARG A 495 -1.28 -9.33 -27.71
C ARG A 495 -1.60 -8.63 -26.39
N LEU A 496 -2.87 -8.67 -25.99
CA LEU A 496 -3.28 -8.14 -24.68
C LEU A 496 -2.62 -8.88 -23.51
N ALA A 497 -2.55 -10.20 -23.62
CA ALA A 497 -1.90 -11.01 -22.58
C ALA A 497 -0.39 -10.77 -22.46
N GLN A 498 0.30 -10.47 -23.57
CA GLN A 498 1.76 -10.31 -23.61
C GLN A 498 2.22 -8.89 -23.32
N ASP A 499 1.67 -7.87 -24.02
CA ASP A 499 2.14 -6.48 -23.91
C ASP A 499 1.04 -5.46 -24.31
N PRO A 500 0.01 -5.26 -23.50
CA PRO A 500 -1.05 -4.29 -23.78
C PRO A 500 -0.52 -2.86 -23.84
N VAL A 501 0.46 -2.51 -22.99
CA VAL A 501 1.05 -1.15 -22.95
C VAL A 501 1.87 -0.85 -24.21
N GLY A 502 2.59 -1.83 -24.75
CA GLY A 502 3.30 -1.68 -26.02
C GLY A 502 2.35 -1.43 -27.15
N LEU A 503 1.21 -2.12 -27.21
CA LEU A 503 0.19 -1.88 -28.23
C LEU A 503 -0.37 -0.44 -28.16
N VAL A 504 -0.70 0.04 -26.96
CA VAL A 504 -1.16 1.43 -26.77
C VAL A 504 -0.14 2.44 -27.30
N ARG A 505 1.14 2.23 -27.04
CA ARG A 505 2.23 3.11 -27.53
C ARG A 505 2.39 3.05 -29.04
N GLU A 506 2.23 1.86 -29.64
CA GLU A 506 2.28 1.71 -31.10
C GLU A 506 1.10 2.44 -31.77
N VAL A 507 -0.13 2.30 -31.21
CA VAL A 507 -1.32 3.01 -31.70
C VAL A 507 -1.14 4.53 -31.59
N ARG A 508 -0.68 5.04 -30.43
CA ARG A 508 -0.38 6.47 -30.22
C ARG A 508 0.77 6.98 -31.08
N GLY A 509 1.73 6.12 -31.40
CA GLY A 509 2.88 6.44 -32.26
C GLY A 509 2.61 6.37 -33.74
N THR A 510 1.42 5.92 -34.18
CA THR A 510 1.05 5.86 -35.59
C THR A 510 0.64 7.25 -36.07
N ASP A 511 1.32 7.76 -37.12
CA ASP A 511 1.06 9.09 -37.64
C ASP A 511 -0.39 9.23 -38.13
N ALA A 512 -1.15 10.10 -37.48
CA ALA A 512 -2.51 10.46 -37.87
C ALA A 512 -2.51 11.79 -38.63
N PRO A 513 -3.26 11.91 -39.73
CA PRO A 513 -3.36 13.18 -40.50
C PRO A 513 -4.24 14.24 -39.79
N PHE A 514 -4.81 13.91 -38.65
CA PHE A 514 -5.66 14.74 -37.80
C PHE A 514 -5.34 14.51 -36.33
N GLU A 515 -5.79 15.40 -35.46
CA GLU A 515 -5.58 15.23 -34.01
C GLU A 515 -6.42 14.10 -33.48
N VAL A 516 -5.80 13.16 -32.72
CA VAL A 516 -6.46 12.01 -32.12
C VAL A 516 -6.11 11.89 -30.64
N VAL A 517 -7.02 11.30 -29.87
CA VAL A 517 -6.79 10.85 -28.50
C VAL A 517 -7.18 9.38 -28.38
N VAL A 518 -6.36 8.60 -27.70
CA VAL A 518 -6.52 7.15 -27.57
C VAL A 518 -7.03 6.80 -26.18
N GLY A 519 -8.19 6.16 -26.14
CA GLY A 519 -8.86 5.66 -24.95
C GLY A 519 -9.05 4.15 -24.99
N GLY A 520 -9.92 3.64 -24.14
CA GLY A 520 -10.13 2.23 -23.92
C GLY A 520 -9.44 1.73 -22.65
N TYR A 521 -9.92 0.62 -22.11
CA TYR A 521 -9.38 0.08 -20.86
C TYR A 521 -7.86 -0.16 -20.90
N PRO A 522 -7.26 -0.74 -21.96
CA PRO A 522 -5.80 -0.86 -22.06
C PRO A 522 -5.06 0.47 -22.05
N ALA A 523 -5.63 1.54 -22.63
CA ALA A 523 -5.02 2.87 -22.62
C ALA A 523 -5.06 3.50 -21.21
N GLU A 524 -6.14 3.29 -20.46
CA GLU A 524 -6.25 3.73 -19.07
C GLU A 524 -5.20 3.07 -18.19
N LEU A 525 -4.99 1.77 -18.37
CA LEU A 525 -3.98 1.00 -17.65
C LEU A 525 -2.56 1.42 -18.03
N ALA A 526 -2.30 1.75 -19.30
CA ALA A 526 -1.02 2.28 -19.76
C ALA A 526 -0.72 3.65 -19.12
N ASP A 527 -1.69 4.57 -19.13
CA ASP A 527 -1.57 5.89 -18.51
C ASP A 527 -1.37 5.80 -17.00
N TYR A 528 -2.06 4.88 -16.34
CA TYR A 528 -1.87 4.60 -14.91
C TYR A 528 -0.45 4.10 -14.61
N ARG A 529 0.02 3.07 -15.33
CA ARG A 529 1.37 2.52 -15.17
C ARG A 529 2.44 3.56 -15.44
N ASP A 530 2.36 4.24 -16.59
CA ASP A 530 3.36 5.23 -17.00
C ASP A 530 3.33 6.44 -16.06
N GLY A 531 2.16 6.87 -15.63
CA GLY A 531 2.02 7.93 -14.63
C GLY A 531 2.65 7.61 -13.26
N ILE A 532 2.74 6.33 -12.88
CA ILE A 532 3.49 5.92 -11.70
C ILE A 532 4.98 5.85 -12.00
N VAL A 533 5.38 5.12 -13.05
CA VAL A 533 6.79 4.84 -13.38
C VAL A 533 7.59 6.11 -13.60
N ASP A 534 7.04 7.09 -14.32
CA ASP A 534 7.69 8.37 -14.60
C ASP A 534 7.98 9.19 -13.34
N ARG A 535 7.18 9.00 -12.29
CA ARG A 535 7.35 9.71 -11.01
C ARG A 535 8.20 8.97 -9.99
N LEU A 536 8.50 7.68 -10.21
CA LEU A 536 9.31 6.89 -9.27
C LEU A 536 10.67 7.53 -8.92
N PRO A 537 11.45 8.11 -9.89
CA PRO A 537 12.73 8.74 -9.56
C PRO A 537 12.57 9.94 -8.62
N LEU A 538 11.54 10.76 -8.84
CA LEU A 538 11.24 11.91 -7.99
C LEU A 538 10.82 11.46 -6.58
N VAL A 539 9.96 10.48 -6.50
CA VAL A 539 9.48 9.89 -5.24
C VAL A 539 10.64 9.29 -4.44
N ALA A 540 11.50 8.50 -5.09
CA ALA A 540 12.69 7.93 -4.47
C ALA A 540 13.61 9.05 -3.93
N LEU A 541 13.87 10.09 -4.71
CA LEU A 541 14.68 11.24 -4.30
C LEU A 541 14.06 11.95 -3.09
N LEU A 542 12.76 12.22 -3.10
CA LEU A 542 12.07 12.89 -1.99
C LEU A 542 12.14 12.09 -0.69
N ILE A 543 11.90 10.77 -0.76
CA ILE A 543 12.01 9.88 0.40
C ILE A 543 13.44 9.90 0.95
N LEU A 544 14.45 9.78 0.09
CA LEU A 544 15.85 9.81 0.49
C LEU A 544 16.23 11.15 1.14
N VAL A 545 15.82 12.28 0.56
CA VAL A 545 16.11 13.61 1.09
C VAL A 545 15.42 13.82 2.45
N VAL A 546 14.13 13.54 2.54
CA VAL A 546 13.37 13.71 3.79
C VAL A 546 13.97 12.85 4.90
N THR A 547 14.27 11.60 4.61
CA THR A 547 14.87 10.67 5.56
C THR A 547 16.25 11.12 6.01
N PHE A 548 17.10 11.53 5.05
CA PHE A 548 18.42 12.06 5.38
C PHE A 548 18.32 13.26 6.33
N VAL A 549 17.41 14.21 6.04
CA VAL A 549 17.22 15.40 6.87
C VAL A 549 16.78 15.03 8.29
N VAL A 550 15.78 14.14 8.42
CA VAL A 550 15.26 13.71 9.73
C VAL A 550 16.34 13.02 10.54
N LEU A 551 17.04 12.04 9.96
CA LEU A 551 18.12 11.32 10.62
C LEU A 551 19.31 12.24 10.95
N PHE A 552 19.64 13.18 10.07
CA PHE A 552 20.70 14.17 10.31
C PHE A 552 20.34 15.07 11.50
N VAL A 553 19.13 15.61 11.56
CA VAL A 553 18.66 16.45 12.68
C VAL A 553 18.74 15.69 14.00
N MET A 554 18.52 14.39 13.97
CA MET A 554 18.56 13.54 15.16
C MET A 554 19.97 13.13 15.58
N THR A 555 20.80 12.68 14.63
CA THR A 555 22.12 12.11 14.94
C THR A 555 23.24 13.13 14.92
N GLY A 556 23.07 14.25 14.21
CA GLY A 556 24.11 15.24 13.95
C GLY A 556 25.26 14.73 13.07
N SER A 557 25.07 13.60 12.41
CA SER A 557 26.05 12.95 11.54
C SER A 557 25.54 12.89 10.09
N VAL A 558 26.46 12.85 9.13
CA VAL A 558 26.18 12.60 7.72
C VAL A 558 26.33 11.10 7.39
N VAL A 559 27.29 10.44 8.02
CA VAL A 559 27.66 9.05 7.70
C VAL A 559 26.62 8.06 8.22
N ALA A 560 26.12 8.24 9.45
CA ALA A 560 25.13 7.36 10.03
C ALA A 560 23.83 7.33 9.21
N PRO A 561 23.20 8.47 8.82
CA PRO A 561 22.04 8.47 7.90
C PRO A 561 22.29 7.77 6.56
N LEU A 562 23.43 8.05 5.92
CA LEU A 562 23.74 7.40 4.62
C LEU A 562 23.87 5.88 4.76
N THR A 563 24.53 5.42 5.83
CA THR A 563 24.63 3.98 6.12
C THR A 563 23.25 3.36 6.32
N ALA A 564 22.41 4.02 7.11
CA ALA A 564 21.03 3.64 7.36
C ALA A 564 20.22 3.50 6.07
N MET A 565 20.27 4.51 5.21
CA MET A 565 19.56 4.54 3.93
C MET A 565 19.98 3.40 3.01
N VAL A 566 21.29 3.11 2.90
CA VAL A 566 21.81 1.99 2.09
C VAL A 566 21.31 0.65 2.64
N LEU A 567 21.39 0.45 3.96
CA LEU A 567 20.94 -0.79 4.59
C LEU A 567 19.41 -0.99 4.42
N ASN A 568 18.63 0.07 4.51
CA ASN A 568 17.20 0.00 4.27
C ASN A 568 16.85 -0.33 2.80
N LEU A 569 17.55 0.27 1.85
CA LEU A 569 17.37 -0.10 0.43
C LEU A 569 17.66 -1.59 0.20
N LEU A 570 18.72 -2.12 0.82
CA LEU A 570 19.04 -3.54 0.75
C LEU A 570 17.98 -4.42 1.43
N SER A 571 17.39 -3.99 2.53
CA SER A 571 16.27 -4.70 3.17
C SER A 571 15.05 -4.74 2.26
N LEU A 572 14.71 -3.62 1.64
CA LEU A 572 13.56 -3.51 0.73
C LEU A 572 13.76 -4.32 -0.56
N SER A 573 15.00 -4.45 -1.05
CA SER A 573 15.25 -5.30 -2.21
C SER A 573 14.88 -6.77 -1.95
N VAL A 574 15.01 -7.26 -0.71
CA VAL A 574 14.55 -8.61 -0.34
C VAL A 574 13.03 -8.72 -0.38
N MET A 575 12.33 -7.71 0.12
CA MET A 575 10.86 -7.66 0.05
C MET A 575 10.38 -7.73 -1.41
N PHE A 576 10.94 -6.89 -2.28
CA PHE A 576 10.61 -6.90 -3.71
C PHE A 576 11.04 -8.20 -4.39
N GLY A 577 12.23 -8.73 -4.02
CA GLY A 577 12.70 -10.00 -4.54
C GLY A 577 11.76 -11.17 -4.25
N VAL A 578 11.15 -11.19 -3.08
CA VAL A 578 10.15 -12.20 -2.72
C VAL A 578 8.82 -11.97 -3.45
N VAL A 579 8.42 -10.72 -3.67
CA VAL A 579 7.23 -10.43 -4.48
C VAL A 579 7.44 -10.89 -5.94
N VAL A 580 8.62 -10.62 -6.52
CA VAL A 580 8.95 -11.08 -7.88
C VAL A 580 9.01 -12.61 -7.92
N TRP A 581 9.90 -13.22 -7.16
CA TRP A 581 10.08 -14.68 -7.17
C TRP A 581 8.83 -15.44 -6.77
N GLY A 582 8.13 -14.97 -5.73
CA GLY A 582 6.99 -15.67 -5.14
C GLY A 582 5.71 -15.49 -5.94
N PHE A 583 5.42 -14.27 -6.39
CA PHE A 583 4.13 -13.93 -7.01
C PHE A 583 4.26 -13.70 -8.52
N GLN A 584 5.19 -12.89 -9.00
CA GLN A 584 5.36 -12.67 -10.43
C GLN A 584 5.78 -13.95 -11.15
N ASP A 585 6.81 -14.66 -10.63
CA ASP A 585 7.31 -15.90 -11.20
C ASP A 585 6.51 -17.14 -10.72
N GLY A 586 5.59 -16.97 -9.77
CA GLY A 586 4.64 -17.99 -9.35
C GLY A 586 5.18 -19.06 -8.39
N ALA A 587 6.35 -18.87 -7.77
CA ALA A 587 6.91 -19.89 -6.87
C ALA A 587 6.04 -20.18 -5.63
N LEU A 588 5.20 -19.25 -5.22
CA LEU A 588 4.25 -19.41 -4.12
C LEU A 588 2.82 -19.76 -4.59
N ALA A 589 2.54 -19.82 -5.88
CA ALA A 589 1.21 -20.02 -6.43
C ALA A 589 0.55 -21.31 -5.90
N GLY A 590 1.24 -22.44 -5.96
CA GLY A 590 0.71 -23.72 -5.46
C GLY A 590 0.48 -23.79 -3.95
N LEU A 591 1.07 -22.88 -3.16
CA LEU A 591 0.85 -22.80 -1.71
C LEU A 591 -0.32 -21.86 -1.34
N LEU A 592 -0.48 -20.79 -2.13
CA LEU A 592 -1.38 -19.68 -1.82
C LEU A 592 -2.65 -19.67 -2.68
N GLY A 593 -2.70 -20.51 -3.73
CA GLY A 593 -3.89 -20.68 -4.57
C GLY A 593 -4.18 -19.49 -5.49
N PHE A 594 -3.17 -18.83 -6.05
CA PHE A 594 -3.32 -17.73 -7.01
C PHE A 594 -2.72 -18.10 -8.38
N THR A 595 -3.16 -17.43 -9.44
CA THR A 595 -2.58 -17.56 -10.78
C THR A 595 -1.51 -16.47 -11.00
N PRO A 596 -0.25 -16.84 -11.34
CA PRO A 596 0.78 -15.85 -11.65
C PRO A 596 0.45 -15.11 -12.94
N THR A 597 0.54 -13.78 -12.90
CA THR A 597 0.30 -12.93 -14.08
C THR A 597 1.58 -12.58 -14.84
N GLY A 598 2.77 -12.93 -14.30
CA GLY A 598 4.05 -12.52 -14.85
C GLY A 598 4.40 -11.04 -14.61
N VAL A 599 3.52 -10.29 -13.97
CA VAL A 599 3.68 -8.86 -13.69
C VAL A 599 3.26 -8.53 -12.25
N VAL A 600 3.68 -7.38 -11.76
CA VAL A 600 3.26 -6.87 -10.44
C VAL A 600 2.63 -5.49 -10.60
N GLU A 601 1.55 -5.27 -9.87
CA GLU A 601 0.83 -4.00 -9.85
C GLU A 601 1.67 -2.91 -9.14
N PRO A 602 1.99 -1.77 -9.81
CA PRO A 602 2.97 -0.81 -9.30
C PRO A 602 2.53 -0.06 -8.04
N SER A 603 1.23 0.19 -7.82
CA SER A 603 0.77 0.96 -6.65
C SER A 603 0.94 0.18 -5.34
N ILE A 604 0.75 -1.13 -5.37
CA ILE A 604 0.95 -1.99 -4.20
C ILE A 604 2.41 -2.03 -3.80
N LEU A 605 3.33 -2.18 -4.78
CA LEU A 605 4.77 -2.11 -4.50
C LEU A 605 5.19 -0.76 -3.93
N LEU A 606 4.64 0.33 -4.49
CA LEU A 606 4.92 1.67 -4.00
C LEU A 606 4.41 1.87 -2.57
N LEU A 607 3.21 1.39 -2.29
CA LEU A 607 2.64 1.42 -0.95
C LEU A 607 3.49 0.61 0.04
N MET A 608 3.85 -0.63 -0.33
CA MET A 608 4.73 -1.49 0.47
C MET A 608 6.07 -0.82 0.73
N PHE A 609 6.66 -0.16 -0.28
CA PHE A 609 7.89 0.62 -0.15
C PHE A 609 7.73 1.74 0.87
N CYS A 610 6.71 2.58 0.76
CA CYS A 610 6.50 3.70 1.68
C CYS A 610 6.28 3.25 3.13
N ILE A 611 5.47 2.20 3.33
CA ILE A 611 5.19 1.66 4.65
C ILE A 611 6.44 1.00 5.24
N ALA A 612 7.09 0.08 4.52
CA ALA A 612 8.25 -0.65 5.01
C ALA A 612 9.43 0.27 5.27
N TYR A 613 9.67 1.25 4.39
CA TYR A 613 10.70 2.26 4.56
C TYR A 613 10.46 3.11 5.82
N GLY A 614 9.22 3.58 6.01
CA GLY A 614 8.83 4.35 7.19
C GLY A 614 9.01 3.55 8.49
N LEU A 615 8.50 2.31 8.53
CA LEU A 615 8.61 1.43 9.70
C LEU A 615 10.06 1.04 10.03
N SER A 616 10.89 0.76 9.02
CA SER A 616 12.30 0.43 9.23
C SER A 616 13.05 1.61 9.84
N MET A 617 12.78 2.84 9.37
CA MET A 617 13.40 4.05 9.90
C MET A 617 13.10 4.28 11.38
N ASP A 618 11.88 4.04 11.81
CA ASP A 618 11.46 4.25 13.21
C ASP A 618 12.34 3.51 14.21
N TYR A 619 12.58 2.27 13.92
CA TYR A 619 13.40 1.45 14.79
C TYR A 619 14.90 1.75 14.65
N GLU A 620 15.37 2.18 13.48
CA GLU A 620 16.78 2.54 13.28
C GLU A 620 17.13 3.81 14.04
N VAL A 621 16.25 4.80 13.99
CA VAL A 621 16.30 6.02 14.81
C VAL A 621 16.50 5.65 16.30
N PHE A 622 15.70 4.72 16.78
CA PHE A 622 15.75 4.28 18.18
C PHE A 622 17.05 3.55 18.52
N LEU A 623 17.51 2.65 17.64
CA LEU A 623 18.74 1.91 17.85
C LEU A 623 19.97 2.83 17.84
N LEU A 624 20.07 3.75 16.87
CA LEU A 624 21.16 4.71 16.76
C LEU A 624 21.20 5.65 17.96
N ALA A 625 20.05 6.12 18.46
CA ALA A 625 19.98 6.96 19.65
C ALA A 625 20.57 6.25 20.89
N ARG A 626 20.25 4.96 21.08
CA ARG A 626 20.79 4.16 22.19
C ARG A 626 22.29 3.90 22.06
N ILE A 627 22.76 3.62 20.85
CA ILE A 627 24.19 3.44 20.59
C ILE A 627 24.94 4.77 20.84
N GLN A 628 24.37 5.90 20.43
CA GLN A 628 24.94 7.23 20.65
C GLN A 628 25.02 7.60 22.13
N GLU A 629 23.99 7.27 22.91
CA GLU A 629 23.97 7.45 24.38
C GLU A 629 25.13 6.68 25.03
N GLU A 630 25.33 5.39 24.65
CA GLU A 630 26.43 4.57 25.15
C GLU A 630 27.80 5.05 24.67
N TYR A 631 27.88 5.52 23.41
CA TYR A 631 29.12 6.09 22.88
C TYR A 631 29.51 7.40 23.59
N ALA A 632 28.54 8.27 23.90
CA ALA A 632 28.79 9.47 24.68
C ALA A 632 29.32 9.18 26.10
N ARG A 633 28.93 8.01 26.68
CA ARG A 633 29.35 7.55 27.99
C ARG A 633 30.73 6.88 27.99
N THR A 634 31.05 6.08 26.96
CA THR A 634 32.24 5.19 26.90
C THR A 634 33.37 5.78 26.03
N GLY A 635 33.04 6.57 25.02
CA GLY A 635 34.00 7.08 24.02
C GLY A 635 34.50 5.99 23.03
N ASP A 636 34.05 4.75 23.17
CA ASP A 636 34.50 3.60 22.38
C ASP A 636 33.35 2.93 21.60
N VAL A 637 33.51 2.86 20.28
CA VAL A 637 32.51 2.25 19.38
C VAL A 637 32.37 0.74 19.63
N VAL A 638 33.48 0.06 19.98
CA VAL A 638 33.50 -1.41 20.09
C VAL A 638 32.65 -1.90 21.27
N SER A 639 32.64 -1.15 22.35
CA SER A 639 31.85 -1.45 23.55
C SER A 639 30.46 -0.87 23.50
N SER A 640 30.28 0.32 22.90
CA SER A 640 28.99 1.03 22.86
C SER A 640 27.96 0.35 21.95
N VAL A 641 28.38 -0.20 20.79
CA VAL A 641 27.46 -0.84 19.86
C VAL A 641 26.79 -2.09 20.44
N PRO A 642 27.51 -3.10 20.96
CA PRO A 642 26.87 -4.26 21.60
C PRO A 642 26.00 -3.90 22.81
N ALA A 643 26.43 -2.92 23.62
CA ALA A 643 25.70 -2.47 24.78
C ALA A 643 24.39 -1.75 24.40
N GLY A 644 24.41 -0.89 23.38
CA GLY A 644 23.23 -0.23 22.84
C GLY A 644 22.23 -1.20 22.25
N ILE A 645 22.72 -2.17 21.45
CA ILE A 645 21.89 -3.22 20.85
C ILE A 645 21.28 -4.10 21.97
N ALA A 646 22.05 -4.56 22.93
CA ALA A 646 21.55 -5.41 24.02
C ALA A 646 20.40 -4.78 24.82
N ARG A 647 20.39 -3.47 24.95
CA ARG A 647 19.33 -2.73 25.66
C ARG A 647 18.09 -2.53 24.83
N SER A 648 18.22 -2.34 23.52
CA SER A 648 17.09 -2.10 22.62
C SER A 648 16.50 -3.39 22.02
N ALA A 649 17.30 -4.42 21.81
CA ALA A 649 16.95 -5.61 21.05
C ALA A 649 15.71 -6.39 21.58
N PRO A 650 15.53 -6.61 22.91
CA PRO A 650 14.34 -7.32 23.38
C PRO A 650 13.04 -6.62 23.01
N LEU A 651 13.05 -5.30 23.00
CA LEU A 651 11.92 -4.47 22.62
C LEU A 651 11.66 -4.54 21.11
N VAL A 652 12.71 -4.31 20.33
CA VAL A 652 12.66 -4.31 18.86
C VAL A 652 12.23 -5.69 18.33
N THR A 653 12.77 -6.76 18.90
CA THR A 653 12.40 -8.14 18.50
C THR A 653 10.93 -8.44 18.82
N ALA A 654 10.44 -8.00 19.98
CA ALA A 654 9.05 -8.19 20.36
C ALA A 654 8.09 -7.43 19.45
N ALA A 655 8.42 -6.16 19.16
CA ALA A 655 7.66 -5.30 18.27
C ALA A 655 7.64 -5.88 16.84
N ALA A 656 8.81 -6.23 16.30
CA ALA A 656 8.94 -6.82 14.98
C ALA A 656 8.18 -8.16 14.85
N LEU A 657 8.22 -9.02 15.89
CA LEU A 657 7.47 -10.28 15.89
C LEU A 657 5.95 -10.04 15.82
N ILE A 658 5.45 -9.09 16.61
CA ILE A 658 4.03 -8.76 16.63
C ILE A 658 3.60 -8.20 15.28
N LEU A 659 4.38 -7.27 14.72
CA LEU A 659 4.08 -6.63 13.46
C LEU A 659 4.17 -7.61 12.28
N ALA A 660 5.23 -8.42 12.21
CA ALA A 660 5.37 -9.45 11.17
C ALA A 660 4.27 -10.50 11.24
N ALA A 661 3.88 -10.92 12.45
CA ALA A 661 2.77 -11.85 12.65
C ALA A 661 1.42 -11.24 12.22
N SER A 662 1.21 -9.93 12.48
CA SER A 662 0.00 -9.23 12.04
C SER A 662 -0.10 -9.15 10.52
N PHE A 663 1.01 -8.84 9.83
CA PHE A 663 1.03 -8.84 8.37
C PHE A 663 0.89 -10.25 7.78
N ALA A 664 1.53 -11.26 8.39
CA ALA A 664 1.48 -12.64 7.90
C ALA A 664 0.06 -13.23 7.83
N VAL A 665 -0.88 -12.73 8.64
CA VAL A 665 -2.30 -13.16 8.58
C VAL A 665 -2.91 -12.86 7.21
N TYR A 666 -2.49 -11.78 6.54
CA TYR A 666 -3.00 -11.42 5.21
C TYR A 666 -2.55 -12.37 4.10
N ALA A 667 -1.61 -13.29 4.37
CA ALA A 667 -1.29 -14.37 3.44
C ALA A 667 -2.47 -15.33 3.20
N SER A 668 -3.48 -15.32 4.09
CA SER A 668 -4.71 -16.11 3.95
C SER A 668 -5.83 -15.40 3.17
N SER A 669 -5.56 -14.25 2.57
CA SER A 669 -6.50 -13.52 1.72
C SER A 669 -6.76 -14.28 0.41
N GLU A 670 -7.94 -14.10 -0.16
CA GLU A 670 -8.31 -14.60 -1.49
C GLU A 670 -7.99 -13.59 -2.60
N VAL A 671 -7.33 -12.49 -2.25
CA VAL A 671 -6.88 -11.45 -3.18
C VAL A 671 -5.36 -11.41 -3.21
N ALA A 672 -4.75 -11.67 -4.37
CA ALA A 672 -3.31 -11.84 -4.53
C ALA A 672 -2.48 -10.63 -4.05
N PHE A 673 -2.90 -9.40 -4.29
CA PHE A 673 -2.15 -8.23 -3.83
C PHE A 673 -2.19 -8.05 -2.29
N MET A 674 -3.23 -8.55 -1.60
CA MET A 674 -3.26 -8.60 -0.14
C MET A 674 -2.29 -9.64 0.40
N GLN A 675 -2.16 -10.80 -0.27
CA GLN A 675 -1.13 -11.79 0.05
C GLN A 675 0.28 -11.23 -0.15
N GLN A 676 0.51 -10.50 -1.26
CA GLN A 676 1.78 -9.81 -1.55
C GLN A 676 2.13 -8.81 -0.43
N LEU A 677 1.18 -7.96 -0.05
CA LEU A 677 1.33 -7.01 1.05
C LEU A 677 1.66 -7.75 2.36
N GLY A 678 0.89 -8.78 2.70
CA GLY A 678 1.06 -9.55 3.94
C GLY A 678 2.43 -10.22 4.04
N ILE A 679 2.79 -11.02 3.06
CA ILE A 679 4.06 -11.78 3.04
C ILE A 679 5.25 -10.85 2.89
N GLY A 680 5.19 -9.90 1.94
CA GLY A 680 6.26 -8.96 1.68
C GLY A 680 6.58 -8.10 2.91
N MET A 681 5.56 -7.56 3.56
CA MET A 681 5.73 -6.75 4.77
C MET A 681 6.21 -7.57 5.97
N ALA A 682 5.65 -8.77 6.17
CA ALA A 682 6.11 -9.66 7.26
C ALA A 682 7.59 -10.00 7.11
N LEU A 683 8.03 -10.29 5.89
CA LEU A 683 9.42 -10.59 5.60
C LEU A 683 10.32 -9.35 5.72
N ALA A 684 9.89 -8.18 5.20
CA ALA A 684 10.63 -6.94 5.35
C ALA A 684 10.93 -6.63 6.81
N VAL A 685 9.92 -6.71 7.68
CA VAL A 685 10.06 -6.49 9.13
C VAL A 685 10.98 -7.55 9.78
N ALA A 686 10.84 -8.83 9.39
CA ALA A 686 11.68 -9.91 9.93
C ALA A 686 13.15 -9.75 9.53
N VAL A 687 13.45 -9.45 8.26
CA VAL A 687 14.81 -9.23 7.75
C VAL A 687 15.44 -7.99 8.41
N ASP A 688 14.68 -6.91 8.53
CA ASP A 688 15.15 -5.68 9.15
C ASP A 688 15.48 -5.89 10.63
N ALA A 689 14.61 -6.52 11.41
CA ALA A 689 14.83 -6.76 12.83
C ALA A 689 15.96 -7.75 13.12
N THR A 690 16.27 -8.66 12.20
CA THR A 690 17.26 -9.73 12.40
C THR A 690 18.58 -9.44 11.69
N LEU A 691 18.60 -9.48 10.36
CA LEU A 691 19.81 -9.41 9.56
C LEU A 691 20.39 -7.99 9.50
N ILE A 692 19.53 -6.98 9.28
CA ILE A 692 19.99 -5.59 9.22
C ILE A 692 20.52 -5.16 10.59
N ARG A 693 19.71 -5.22 11.63
CA ARG A 693 20.06 -4.69 12.96
C ARG A 693 20.97 -5.58 13.76
N GLY A 694 20.82 -6.91 13.62
CA GLY A 694 21.64 -7.87 14.35
C GLY A 694 23.04 -8.03 13.77
N VAL A 695 23.20 -7.84 12.45
CA VAL A 695 24.44 -8.14 11.74
C VAL A 695 25.00 -6.94 10.98
N LEU A 696 24.23 -6.32 10.09
CA LEU A 696 24.78 -5.32 9.17
C LEU A 696 25.03 -3.97 9.83
N VAL A 697 24.13 -3.48 10.68
CA VAL A 697 24.33 -2.23 11.43
C VAL A 697 25.58 -2.29 12.32
N PRO A 698 25.76 -3.33 13.20
CA PRO A 698 26.98 -3.41 13.99
C PRO A 698 28.24 -3.60 13.13
N ALA A 699 28.19 -4.35 12.01
CA ALA A 699 29.32 -4.50 11.10
C ALA A 699 29.67 -3.15 10.44
N ALA A 700 28.69 -2.42 9.93
CA ALA A 700 28.87 -1.10 9.31
C ALA A 700 29.45 -0.06 10.30
N LEU A 701 28.90 0.03 11.51
CA LEU A 701 29.41 0.92 12.56
C LEU A 701 30.82 0.55 13.01
N ARG A 702 31.18 -0.74 13.00
CA ARG A 702 32.56 -1.19 13.27
C ARG A 702 33.52 -0.76 12.18
N LEU A 703 33.12 -0.87 10.91
CA LEU A 703 33.94 -0.54 9.75
C LEU A 703 34.12 0.98 9.61
N THR A 704 33.06 1.76 9.84
CA THR A 704 33.12 3.24 9.79
C THR A 704 33.74 3.84 11.06
N GLY A 705 33.68 3.15 12.21
CA GLY A 705 34.31 3.55 13.46
C GLY A 705 33.89 4.97 13.89
N ARG A 706 34.86 5.82 14.19
CA ARG A 706 34.61 7.22 14.59
C ARG A 706 33.98 8.07 13.49
N ALA A 707 34.18 7.70 12.22
CA ALA A 707 33.56 8.41 11.10
C ALA A 707 32.02 8.31 11.10
N SER A 708 31.45 7.30 11.76
CA SER A 708 29.98 7.16 11.91
C SER A 708 29.34 8.41 12.51
N TRP A 709 30.08 9.18 13.29
CA TRP A 709 29.59 10.40 13.97
C TRP A 709 30.15 11.69 13.37
N TRP A 710 30.71 11.61 12.15
CA TRP A 710 31.31 12.76 11.48
C TRP A 710 30.27 13.65 10.82
N SER A 711 30.47 14.97 10.93
CA SER A 711 29.69 16.00 10.26
C SER A 711 30.58 17.18 9.84
N PRO A 712 30.39 17.75 8.64
CA PRO A 712 31.06 18.98 8.22
C PRO A 712 30.75 20.16 9.16
N GLY A 713 31.66 21.08 9.28
CA GLY A 713 31.52 22.25 10.20
C GLY A 713 30.21 23.03 10.04
N PRO A 714 29.80 23.44 8.84
CA PRO A 714 28.54 24.15 8.62
C PRO A 714 27.29 23.34 9.06
N LEU A 715 27.26 22.03 8.74
CA LEU A 715 26.17 21.16 9.13
C LEU A 715 26.14 20.90 10.64
N ARG A 716 27.32 20.85 11.30
CA ARG A 716 27.41 20.75 12.75
C ARG A 716 26.82 21.98 13.42
N ALA A 717 27.14 23.19 12.92
CA ALA A 717 26.56 24.43 13.43
C ALA A 717 25.04 24.47 13.27
N LEU A 718 24.51 23.93 12.16
CA LEU A 718 23.07 23.78 11.91
C LEU A 718 22.44 22.81 12.93
N HIS A 719 23.08 21.67 13.17
CA HIS A 719 22.63 20.69 14.18
C HIS A 719 22.70 21.29 15.60
N ASP A 720 23.75 22.04 15.94
CA ASP A 720 23.84 22.68 17.26
C ASP A 720 22.72 23.69 17.52
N ARG A 721 22.19 24.31 16.45
CA ARG A 721 21.09 25.28 16.51
C ARG A 721 19.70 24.64 16.51
N PHE A 722 19.49 23.59 15.71
CA PHE A 722 18.18 22.96 15.47
C PHE A 722 18.11 21.51 15.92
N GLY A 723 19.24 20.87 16.19
CA GLY A 723 19.35 19.47 16.55
C GLY A 723 18.82 19.15 17.95
N LEU A 724 18.56 17.89 18.15
CA LEU A 724 17.95 17.33 19.33
C LEU A 724 19.01 16.73 20.23
N ARG A 725 19.35 17.41 21.33
CA ARG A 725 20.21 16.82 22.38
C ARG A 725 19.31 16.09 23.38
N GLU A 726 19.42 14.77 23.47
CA GLU A 726 18.92 14.04 24.63
C GLU A 726 19.82 14.41 25.84
N HIS A 727 19.19 14.85 26.91
CA HIS A 727 19.94 15.07 28.17
C HIS A 727 20.33 13.69 28.71
N PRO A 728 21.61 13.44 28.96
CA PRO A 728 22.04 12.19 29.58
C PRO A 728 21.31 12.00 30.92
N VAL A 729 20.90 10.77 31.17
CA VAL A 729 20.34 10.36 32.47
C VAL A 729 21.46 10.62 33.50
N THR A 730 21.36 11.71 34.23
CA THR A 730 22.26 11.95 35.37
C THR A 730 21.93 10.87 36.38
N PRO A 731 22.88 9.98 36.77
CA PRO A 731 22.65 9.06 37.86
C PRO A 731 22.24 9.90 39.09
N ALA A 732 21.22 9.44 39.82
CA ALA A 732 20.87 10.06 41.08
C ALA A 732 22.17 10.21 41.92
N ALA A 733 22.49 11.43 42.29
CA ALA A 733 23.65 11.67 43.14
C ALA A 733 23.53 10.73 44.33
N GLY A 734 24.47 9.82 44.46
CA GLY A 734 24.56 8.98 45.64
C GLY A 734 24.56 9.88 46.90
N PRO A 735 24.10 9.40 48.05
CA PRO A 735 24.14 10.21 49.26
C PRO A 735 25.53 10.73 49.45
N PRO A 736 25.69 12.03 49.86
CA PRO A 736 27.00 12.62 50.06
C PRO A 736 27.80 11.74 50.98
N PRO A 737 29.12 11.56 50.75
CA PRO A 737 29.95 10.77 51.66
C PRO A 737 29.81 11.39 53.03
N THR A 738 29.38 10.58 54.01
CA THR A 738 29.37 10.94 55.43
C THR A 738 30.78 11.33 55.80
N SER A 739 30.99 12.57 56.11
CA SER A 739 32.25 13.07 56.64
C SER A 739 32.65 12.22 57.85
N PRO A 740 33.89 11.75 57.95
CA PRO A 740 34.31 11.05 59.16
C PRO A 740 34.19 12.02 60.32
N SER A 741 33.43 11.65 61.37
CA SER A 741 33.35 12.39 62.59
C SER A 741 34.76 12.45 63.22
N ALA A 742 35.35 13.67 63.21
CA ALA A 742 36.51 14.00 64.00
C ALA A 742 36.04 14.07 65.45
N ASP A 743 36.15 12.99 66.21
CA ASP A 743 36.31 13.02 67.68
C ASP A 743 36.72 11.65 68.18
N THR A 744 38.02 11.43 68.32
CA THR A 744 38.63 10.57 69.33
C THR A 744 40.07 11.06 69.55
N ARG A 745 40.22 12.01 70.46
CA ARG A 745 41.54 12.30 71.10
C ARG A 745 41.81 11.10 72.04
N PRO A 746 42.98 10.46 72.02
CA PRO A 746 43.40 9.58 73.12
C PRO A 746 43.88 10.39 74.34
N THR A 747 43.21 10.19 75.43
CA THR A 747 43.66 10.63 76.79
C THR A 747 44.94 9.88 77.15
N LEU A 748 46.06 10.63 77.28
CA LEU A 748 47.28 10.12 77.86
C LEU A 748 47.10 10.05 79.41
N GLU A 749 46.94 8.83 79.94
CA GLU A 749 47.15 8.57 81.39
C GLU A 749 48.63 8.55 81.69
N ARG A 750 49.05 9.50 82.54
CA ARG A 750 50.30 9.45 83.19
C ARG A 750 50.20 8.50 84.39
N THR A 751 50.92 7.45 84.40
CA THR A 751 51.20 6.63 85.55
C THR A 751 52.61 6.94 86.05
N THR A 752 52.68 7.54 87.21
CA THR A 752 53.88 7.67 88.05
C THR A 752 53.93 6.43 88.91
N ARG A 753 54.91 5.68 88.84
CA ARG A 753 55.90 4.92 89.62
C ARG A 753 56.31 3.66 88.99
#